data_da4353b35284f89caf47f07bfed0ddc2
#
_entry.id   da4353b35284f89caf47f07bfed0ddc2
#
_cell.length_a   1.000
_cell.length_b   1.000
_cell.length_c   1.000
_cell.angle_alpha   90.00
_cell.angle_beta   90.00
_cell.angle_gamma   90.00
#
_symmetry.space_group_name_H-M   'P 1'
#
loop_
_entity.id
_entity.type
_entity.pdbx_description
1 polymer ?
#
loop_
_entity_poly.entity_id
_entity_poly.type
_entity_poly.pdbx_seq_one_letter_code
_entity_poly.pdbx_strand_id
1 'polypeptide(L)'
;MKKISIKTFYLIAVISIGLIGLAVGSTYAMFTTSAEINNPITISSNLTSNNDVMETFEVEIEPYKTVTQTININSGTVSNVNYAVWYLNNISNVDIGILSTNTRTTGVIKDAGSGTGCNIVLRNNSAEKKTITIGVATSKSSISLASNMTIVPQTVLGERQINTNAASYITKLYSTTEKSTVTNNSITYNTSPSQLLMNDRKGSSSTGIDAGNIRYYGANPDNYVYFNCSNYNNPTASTCELWRIIGVFDGKVKIMRSENIGAYSWDTTDSTTNGGYGLNDWTTSKLMMLLNSGYTYMINNLRRPASLYWNRTSGSCYNAANLGATSCSFTSTGLKNDTTKNMIYETRHNIGAGTTSVGIYANQLYAKERGTTVYTGRPTTWTGKVVVPYASDYSYAVDFNKCSSTLYNYNNSACTSNNWMYNIMTKSGTKSAWTLTPQSNGNADSVFGIYDNGGVAHGQGTRGGMNILPTLYLNPDTIITKGEGTKDKPYKIKTNNLAARITSLYESSSKTSVTNGSKTYQYDTTNSLMKDAAGHIRYYGESPNNYIYFNCSNYSSQTSTTCEKWRIIGYVDNKVKLIRGSQIGTFSWDNKNDSTGGTLTYGKNDWTTARIMRLLNPSTYYTTDSNDNGYGQSLYWNAKSGTCFSDINNATKSCDFTSIGIKNTTTRNLISETKYYLGGSNTFSIYSNQMYDYERGKAVFTGRPTEWTGKVGLAYPSDYGYAADFRSCTQDLDNYNNSACTSKNWMKAIIAPNYGALINPHSDVSYSIWRINQNGGVGYDVASTVYGITPVIYLDPKLVIKSGTGTSSSPYQLSV
;
A
#
# COMPACT_ATOMS: atom_id res chain seq x y z
N MET A 1 -40.85 46.52 -16.95
CA MET A 1 -40.05 46.22 -15.72
C MET A 1 -40.83 46.65 -14.49
N LYS A 2 -41.29 45.72 -13.67
CA LYS A 2 -41.94 46.03 -12.39
C LYS A 2 -40.92 46.66 -11.46
N LYS A 3 -41.19 47.88 -10.97
CA LYS A 3 -40.34 48.53 -9.96
C LYS A 3 -40.36 47.69 -8.67
N ILE A 4 -39.21 47.17 -8.27
CA ILE A 4 -39.04 46.50 -6.98
C ILE A 4 -39.16 47.56 -5.89
N SER A 5 -40.00 47.34 -4.88
CA SER A 5 -40.19 48.30 -3.80
C SER A 5 -38.93 48.39 -2.94
N ILE A 6 -38.66 49.56 -2.39
CA ILE A 6 -37.53 49.81 -1.49
C ILE A 6 -37.51 48.80 -0.33
N LYS A 7 -38.67 48.40 0.19
CA LYS A 7 -38.79 47.35 1.23
C LYS A 7 -38.33 45.96 0.75
N THR A 8 -38.66 45.60 -0.50
CA THR A 8 -38.24 44.34 -1.11
C THR A 8 -36.74 44.34 -1.39
N PHE A 9 -36.19 45.48 -1.81
CA PHE A 9 -34.76 45.66 -1.99
C PHE A 9 -33.99 45.53 -0.66
N TYR A 10 -34.47 46.13 0.43
CA TYR A 10 -33.91 46.00 1.77
C TYR A 10 -34.00 44.57 2.29
N LEU A 11 -35.11 43.87 2.06
CA LEU A 11 -35.29 42.51 2.48
C LEU A 11 -34.30 41.56 1.73
N ILE A 12 -34.14 41.76 0.43
CA ILE A 12 -33.17 40.98 -0.38
C ILE A 12 -31.75 41.31 0.06
N ALA A 13 -31.41 42.55 0.34
CA ALA A 13 -30.07 42.91 0.83
C ALA A 13 -29.78 42.32 2.21
N VAL A 14 -30.73 42.34 3.14
CA VAL A 14 -30.55 41.73 4.48
C VAL A 14 -30.46 40.23 4.39
N ILE A 15 -31.22 39.54 3.54
CA ILE A 15 -31.15 38.12 3.31
C ILE A 15 -29.80 37.75 2.65
N SER A 16 -29.36 38.56 1.66
CA SER A 16 -28.06 38.31 0.99
C SER A 16 -26.87 38.51 1.95
N ILE A 17 -26.91 39.54 2.79
CA ILE A 17 -25.90 39.78 3.83
C ILE A 17 -25.94 38.69 4.90
N GLY A 18 -27.13 38.23 5.29
CA GLY A 18 -27.32 37.09 6.20
C GLY A 18 -26.79 35.78 5.65
N LEU A 19 -27.05 35.49 4.35
CA LEU A 19 -26.53 34.30 3.67
C LEU A 19 -25.02 34.38 3.46
N ILE A 20 -24.46 35.54 3.15
CA ILE A 20 -23.02 35.76 3.06
C ILE A 20 -22.38 35.60 4.47
N GLY A 21 -23.02 36.16 5.50
CA GLY A 21 -22.57 35.99 6.89
C GLY A 21 -22.61 34.52 7.34
N LEU A 22 -23.66 33.77 6.97
CA LEU A 22 -23.77 32.33 7.23
C LEU A 22 -22.78 31.54 6.40
N ALA A 23 -22.54 31.86 5.15
CA ALA A 23 -21.55 31.21 4.30
C ALA A 23 -20.12 31.48 4.79
N VAL A 24 -19.81 32.72 5.14
CA VAL A 24 -18.51 33.11 5.73
C VAL A 24 -18.38 32.51 7.12
N GLY A 25 -19.41 32.52 7.95
CA GLY A 25 -19.40 31.89 9.28
C GLY A 25 -19.28 30.38 9.23
N SER A 26 -19.99 29.71 8.29
CA SER A 26 -19.85 28.25 8.10
C SER A 26 -18.51 27.87 7.45
N THR A 27 -18.00 28.70 6.54
CA THR A 27 -16.64 28.51 5.98
C THR A 27 -15.59 28.74 7.06
N TYR A 28 -15.76 29.76 7.92
CA TYR A 28 -14.89 30.00 9.07
C TYR A 28 -14.98 28.88 10.10
N ALA A 29 -16.16 28.35 10.39
CA ALA A 29 -16.37 27.21 11.27
C ALA A 29 -15.83 25.89 10.67
N MET A 30 -15.84 25.71 9.35
CA MET A 30 -15.20 24.59 8.69
C MET A 30 -13.67 24.67 8.68
N PHE A 31 -13.09 25.88 8.72
CA PHE A 31 -11.64 26.08 8.77
C PHE A 31 -11.05 26.13 10.19
N THR A 32 -11.87 26.30 11.23
CA THR A 32 -11.40 26.47 12.61
C THR A 32 -11.29 25.17 13.43
N THR A 33 -11.52 23.99 12.86
CA THR A 33 -11.48 22.75 13.63
C THR A 33 -10.16 21.97 13.54
N SER A 34 -9.09 22.52 12.96
CA SER A 34 -7.83 21.76 12.85
C SER A 34 -6.53 22.56 12.72
N ALA A 35 -6.55 23.85 12.92
CA ALA A 35 -5.32 24.57 13.22
C ALA A 35 -5.53 25.25 14.59
N GLU A 36 -4.70 24.95 15.58
CA GLU A 36 -4.48 25.88 16.68
C GLU A 36 -3.91 27.15 16.01
N ILE A 37 -4.80 28.04 15.59
CA ILE A 37 -4.42 29.40 15.27
C ILE A 37 -4.17 30.00 16.66
N ASN A 38 -2.94 30.02 17.12
CA ASN A 38 -2.54 30.84 18.23
C ASN A 38 -3.09 32.24 17.96
N ASN A 39 -3.71 32.85 18.97
CA ASN A 39 -4.30 34.16 18.83
C ASN A 39 -3.34 35.08 18.09
N PRO A 40 -3.81 35.83 17.06
CA PRO A 40 -2.92 36.69 16.32
C PRO A 40 -2.29 37.71 17.25
N ILE A 41 -0.98 37.78 17.26
CA ILE A 41 -0.23 38.79 18.02
C ILE A 41 -0.24 40.07 17.20
N THR A 42 -0.82 41.12 17.76
CA THR A 42 -0.84 42.46 17.13
C THR A 42 0.24 43.32 17.78
N ILE A 43 1.20 43.72 16.96
CA ILE A 43 2.26 44.65 17.37
C ILE A 43 1.95 45.97 16.74
N SER A 44 1.70 46.99 17.63
CA SER A 44 1.54 48.37 17.21
C SER A 44 2.83 49.11 17.45
N SER A 45 3.47 49.60 16.40
CA SER A 45 4.63 50.50 16.57
C SER A 45 4.17 51.84 17.12
N ASN A 46 4.43 52.06 18.41
CA ASN A 46 4.24 53.35 19.06
C ASN A 46 5.43 54.29 18.74
N LEU A 47 5.80 54.40 17.48
CA LEU A 47 6.86 55.32 17.05
C LEU A 47 6.34 56.78 17.18
N THR A 48 6.63 57.40 18.30
CA THR A 48 6.29 58.78 18.56
C THR A 48 7.47 59.75 18.20
N SER A 49 8.64 59.21 17.99
CA SER A 49 9.86 59.92 17.55
C SER A 49 10.92 58.84 17.14
N ASN A 50 12.00 59.20 16.47
CA ASN A 50 13.04 58.42 15.82
C ASN A 50 13.63 57.22 16.60
N ASN A 51 12.90 56.62 17.54
CA ASN A 51 13.33 55.46 18.32
C ASN A 51 12.82 54.17 17.66
N ASP A 52 13.70 53.22 17.47
CA ASP A 52 13.39 51.86 17.05
C ASP A 52 12.58 51.17 18.12
N VAL A 53 11.55 50.47 17.71
CA VAL A 53 10.73 49.65 18.62
C VAL A 53 11.07 48.18 18.33
N MET A 54 11.33 47.43 19.41
CA MET A 54 11.58 46.00 19.34
C MET A 54 10.70 45.29 20.36
N GLU A 55 9.77 44.46 19.85
CA GLU A 55 8.87 43.66 20.67
C GLU A 55 9.16 42.20 20.51
N THR A 56 9.03 41.41 21.57
CA THR A 56 9.28 39.96 21.58
C THR A 56 8.12 39.22 22.25
N PHE A 57 7.95 37.98 21.81
CA PHE A 57 7.04 37.01 22.38
C PHE A 57 7.59 35.59 22.26
N GLU A 58 7.11 34.71 23.08
CA GLU A 58 7.53 33.30 23.06
C GLU A 58 6.43 32.45 22.43
N VAL A 59 6.87 31.48 21.59
CA VAL A 59 6.00 30.48 20.98
C VAL A 59 6.46 29.10 21.44
N GLU A 60 5.57 28.40 22.12
CA GLU A 60 5.79 27.01 22.52
C GLU A 60 5.36 26.07 21.40
N ILE A 61 6.18 25.06 21.14
CA ILE A 61 5.92 24.07 20.09
C ILE A 61 6.09 22.67 20.68
N GLU A 62 5.00 21.94 20.77
CA GLU A 62 5.01 20.57 21.24
C GLU A 62 5.90 19.65 20.36
N PRO A 63 6.38 18.54 20.92
CA PRO A 63 7.21 17.58 20.19
C PRO A 63 6.58 17.16 18.86
N TYR A 64 7.37 17.22 17.80
CA TYR A 64 6.97 16.85 16.43
C TYR A 64 5.74 17.61 15.89
N LYS A 65 5.38 18.76 16.46
CA LYS A 65 4.27 19.59 15.96
C LYS A 65 4.77 20.75 15.09
N THR A 66 3.83 21.30 14.32
CA THR A 66 4.03 22.51 13.53
C THR A 66 2.99 23.54 13.95
N VAL A 67 3.44 24.77 14.21
CA VAL A 67 2.60 25.89 14.61
C VAL A 67 2.70 26.98 13.54
N THR A 68 1.57 27.59 13.21
CA THR A 68 1.53 28.80 12.39
C THR A 68 1.20 29.98 13.29
N GLN A 69 2.10 30.95 13.35
CA GLN A 69 1.90 32.17 14.12
C GLN A 69 1.59 33.34 13.19
N THR A 70 0.47 33.98 13.38
CA THR A 70 0.09 35.21 12.69
C THR A 70 0.58 36.41 13.48
N ILE A 71 1.32 37.29 12.84
CA ILE A 71 1.82 38.54 13.40
C ILE A 71 1.26 39.70 12.59
N ASN A 72 0.48 40.56 13.23
CA ASN A 72 -0.04 41.78 12.61
C ASN A 72 0.81 42.95 13.06
N ILE A 73 1.45 43.63 12.12
CA ILE A 73 2.35 44.76 12.37
C ILE A 73 1.63 46.01 11.93
N ASN A 74 1.45 47.01 12.83
CA ASN A 74 0.78 48.28 12.54
C ASN A 74 1.82 49.41 12.62
N SER A 75 1.76 50.34 11.69
CA SER A 75 2.60 51.55 11.65
C SER A 75 2.33 52.56 12.75
N GLY A 76 1.21 52.43 13.49
CA GLY A 76 0.78 53.44 14.43
C GLY A 76 0.45 54.77 13.74
N THR A 77 0.93 55.91 14.27
CA THR A 77 0.72 57.23 13.70
C THR A 77 1.77 57.65 12.68
N VAL A 78 2.66 56.77 12.31
CA VAL A 78 3.85 57.11 11.51
C VAL A 78 3.81 56.44 10.13
N SER A 79 4.21 57.18 9.08
CA SER A 79 4.36 56.68 7.71
C SER A 79 5.79 56.19 7.42
N ASN A 80 5.95 55.35 6.40
CA ASN A 80 7.21 54.80 5.93
C ASN A 80 7.99 54.08 7.04
N VAL A 81 7.36 53.17 7.73
CA VAL A 81 7.96 52.36 8.81
C VAL A 81 8.53 51.10 8.24
N ASN A 82 9.83 50.93 8.36
CA ASN A 82 10.50 49.66 8.07
C ASN A 82 10.14 48.65 9.17
N TYR A 83 9.94 47.39 8.81
CA TYR A 83 9.75 46.30 9.77
C TYR A 83 10.59 45.08 9.39
N ALA A 84 10.96 44.31 10.41
CA ALA A 84 11.57 43.00 10.28
C ALA A 84 11.06 42.03 11.34
N VAL A 85 10.61 40.87 10.94
CA VAL A 85 10.29 39.74 11.82
C VAL A 85 11.53 38.88 11.97
N TRP A 86 11.94 38.65 13.21
CA TRP A 86 13.17 37.94 13.53
C TRP A 86 12.95 36.90 14.65
N TYR A 87 13.92 36.02 14.85
CA TYR A 87 13.94 35.05 15.96
C TYR A 87 15.32 34.96 16.59
N LEU A 88 15.41 34.48 17.84
CA LEU A 88 16.68 34.17 18.49
C LEU A 88 17.23 32.86 17.90
N ASN A 89 18.50 32.92 17.45
CA ASN A 89 19.17 31.80 16.75
C ASN A 89 19.82 30.77 17.70
N ASN A 90 19.41 30.74 18.97
CA ASN A 90 19.91 29.83 19.99
C ASN A 90 19.15 28.48 20.05
N ILE A 91 18.26 28.19 19.09
CA ILE A 91 17.40 27.00 19.08
C ILE A 91 17.84 26.01 18.01
N SER A 92 17.81 24.72 18.35
CA SER A 92 18.12 23.61 17.44
C SER A 92 16.91 22.74 17.17
N ASN A 93 16.91 22.04 16.04
CA ASN A 93 15.84 21.12 15.63
C ASN A 93 14.47 21.79 15.43
N VAL A 94 14.45 23.07 15.09
CA VAL A 94 13.25 23.79 14.70
C VAL A 94 13.46 24.37 13.29
N ASP A 95 12.55 24.04 12.35
CA ASP A 95 12.49 24.71 11.05
C ASP A 95 11.65 25.96 11.17
N ILE A 96 12.11 27.06 10.59
CA ILE A 96 11.43 28.34 10.62
C ILE A 96 11.29 28.87 9.19
N GLY A 97 10.13 29.39 8.85
CA GLY A 97 9.87 29.98 7.54
C GLY A 97 8.49 30.65 7.47
N ILE A 98 7.97 30.82 6.28
CA ILE A 98 6.69 31.47 6.02
C ILE A 98 5.63 30.50 5.52
N LEU A 99 4.35 30.86 5.68
CA LEU A 99 3.22 30.03 5.27
C LEU A 99 3.04 30.02 3.75
N SER A 100 3.22 31.17 3.10
CA SER A 100 3.00 31.36 1.67
C SER A 100 3.92 32.40 1.06
N THR A 101 4.09 32.37 -0.25
CA THR A 101 4.92 33.33 -1.00
C THR A 101 4.45 34.79 -0.90
N ASN A 102 3.20 35.02 -0.49
CA ASN A 102 2.65 36.36 -0.28
C ASN A 102 3.01 36.95 1.09
N THR A 103 3.50 36.14 2.03
CA THR A 103 3.99 36.58 3.33
C THR A 103 5.33 37.27 3.17
N ARG A 104 5.52 38.41 3.85
CA ARG A 104 6.80 39.14 3.91
C ARG A 104 7.26 39.25 5.35
N THR A 105 8.51 38.94 5.61
CA THR A 105 9.15 39.02 6.93
C THR A 105 9.90 40.33 7.11
N THR A 106 10.10 41.07 6.03
CA THR A 106 10.65 42.43 6.04
C THR A 106 9.92 43.29 5.01
N GLY A 107 9.86 44.58 5.24
CA GLY A 107 9.26 45.52 4.30
C GLY A 107 9.09 46.93 4.87
N VAL A 108 8.26 47.75 4.20
CA VAL A 108 7.92 49.11 4.60
C VAL A 108 6.41 49.23 4.62
N ILE A 109 5.87 49.72 5.75
CA ILE A 109 4.46 50.13 5.88
C ILE A 109 4.43 51.63 5.50
N LYS A 110 3.84 51.95 4.36
CA LYS A 110 3.92 53.32 3.77
C LYS A 110 3.04 54.30 4.49
N ASP A 111 1.81 53.92 4.84
CA ASP A 111 0.81 54.86 5.32
C ASP A 111 0.64 54.75 6.84
N ALA A 112 0.52 55.86 7.51
CA ALA A 112 0.19 55.93 8.94
C ALA A 112 -1.18 55.28 9.21
N GLY A 113 -1.30 54.55 10.28
CA GLY A 113 -2.51 53.81 10.67
C GLY A 113 -2.78 52.55 9.84
N SER A 114 -1.88 52.22 8.91
CA SER A 114 -1.95 50.96 8.15
C SER A 114 -1.14 49.87 8.80
N GLY A 115 -1.36 48.63 8.32
CA GLY A 115 -0.66 47.44 8.85
C GLY A 115 -0.38 46.40 7.78
N THR A 116 0.41 45.39 8.17
CA THR A 116 0.69 44.22 7.35
C THR A 116 0.69 42.96 8.21
N GLY A 117 0.23 41.83 7.63
CA GLY A 117 0.25 40.52 8.28
C GLY A 117 1.45 39.69 7.85
N CYS A 118 2.07 39.00 8.80
CA CYS A 118 3.13 38.06 8.54
C CYS A 118 2.74 36.71 9.19
N ASN A 119 2.55 35.67 8.37
CA ASN A 119 2.26 34.33 8.85
C ASN A 119 3.56 33.48 8.80
N ILE A 120 4.19 33.31 9.97
CA ILE A 120 5.37 32.45 10.11
C ILE A 120 4.97 31.01 10.48
N VAL A 121 5.77 30.07 10.08
CA VAL A 121 5.60 28.64 10.38
C VAL A 121 6.81 28.16 11.14
N LEU A 122 6.56 27.51 12.28
CA LEU A 122 7.57 26.96 13.17
C LEU A 122 7.32 25.46 13.29
N ARG A 123 8.33 24.62 13.05
CA ARG A 123 8.22 23.17 13.07
C ARG A 123 9.26 22.58 14.02
N ASN A 124 8.80 21.95 15.08
CA ASN A 124 9.65 21.20 16.00
C ASN A 124 9.94 19.81 15.44
N ASN A 125 11.21 19.47 15.18
CA ASN A 125 11.66 18.17 14.70
C ASN A 125 12.23 17.28 15.82
N SER A 126 12.10 17.70 17.09
CA SER A 126 12.61 16.97 18.27
C SER A 126 11.50 16.31 19.08
N ALA A 127 11.92 15.43 19.96
CA ALA A 127 11.07 14.76 20.94
C ALA A 127 10.72 15.60 22.17
N GLU A 128 11.33 16.79 22.30
CA GLU A 128 11.16 17.70 23.42
C GLU A 128 10.29 18.88 23.00
N LYS A 129 9.55 19.45 23.92
CA LYS A 129 8.90 20.74 23.75
C LYS A 129 9.96 21.82 23.53
N LYS A 130 9.71 22.73 22.60
CA LYS A 130 10.61 23.86 22.30
C LYS A 130 9.87 25.16 22.51
N THR A 131 10.59 26.14 23.09
CA THR A 131 10.14 27.51 23.19
C THR A 131 11.05 28.37 22.32
N ILE A 132 10.47 29.14 21.42
CA ILE A 132 11.23 30.02 20.53
C ILE A 132 10.81 31.47 20.77
N THR A 133 11.77 32.34 20.96
CA THR A 133 11.54 33.78 21.02
C THR A 133 11.51 34.36 19.61
N ILE A 134 10.39 34.92 19.23
CA ILE A 134 10.13 35.66 18.01
C ILE A 134 10.06 37.14 18.34
N GLY A 135 10.54 37.98 17.44
CA GLY A 135 10.42 39.43 17.63
C GLY A 135 10.08 40.15 16.34
N VAL A 136 9.60 41.37 16.53
CA VAL A 136 9.40 42.34 15.47
C VAL A 136 10.18 43.62 15.80
N ALA A 137 10.98 44.03 14.86
CA ALA A 137 11.65 45.32 14.90
C ALA A 137 10.97 46.27 13.91
N THR A 138 10.69 47.52 14.36
CA THR A 138 10.19 48.61 13.50
C THR A 138 11.03 49.84 13.65
N SER A 139 11.30 50.54 12.55
CA SER A 139 12.18 51.73 12.51
C SER A 139 11.83 52.65 11.34
N LYS A 140 12.09 53.94 11.45
CA LYS A 140 12.10 54.89 10.32
C LYS A 140 13.36 54.82 9.47
N SER A 141 14.40 54.25 10.02
CA SER A 141 15.68 54.01 9.36
C SER A 141 15.87 52.51 9.02
N SER A 142 17.07 52.13 8.61
CA SER A 142 17.43 50.73 8.42
C SER A 142 17.42 50.01 9.78
N ILE A 143 16.82 48.79 9.79
CA ILE A 143 16.81 47.94 10.99
C ILE A 143 18.13 47.24 11.14
N SER A 144 18.77 47.35 12.32
CA SER A 144 19.97 46.61 12.71
C SER A 144 19.64 45.65 13.81
N LEU A 145 19.87 44.37 13.58
CA LEU A 145 19.65 43.31 14.55
C LEU A 145 20.91 42.90 15.28
N ALA A 146 20.82 42.49 16.53
CA ALA A 146 21.93 41.92 17.25
C ALA A 146 22.40 40.58 16.64
N SER A 147 23.63 40.16 16.91
CA SER A 147 24.25 38.97 16.34
C SER A 147 23.53 37.63 16.67
N ASN A 148 22.78 37.62 17.75
CA ASN A 148 21.96 36.45 18.15
C ASN A 148 20.54 36.50 17.58
N MET A 149 20.18 37.49 16.77
CA MET A 149 18.90 37.67 16.11
C MET A 149 19.02 37.38 14.63
N THR A 150 18.10 36.64 14.09
CA THR A 150 18.09 36.27 12.65
C THR A 150 16.71 36.59 12.06
N ILE A 151 16.70 37.26 10.90
CA ILE A 151 15.45 37.51 10.18
C ILE A 151 14.82 36.18 9.79
N VAL A 152 13.50 36.04 10.01
CA VAL A 152 12.76 34.84 9.59
C VAL A 152 12.92 34.65 8.07
N PRO A 153 13.40 33.48 7.63
CA PRO A 153 13.62 33.21 6.21
C PRO A 153 12.38 33.35 5.35
N GLN A 154 12.50 33.92 4.16
CA GLN A 154 11.42 34.01 3.16
C GLN A 154 11.16 32.68 2.44
N THR A 155 11.47 31.58 3.09
CA THR A 155 11.26 30.23 2.58
C THR A 155 9.91 29.69 3.05
N VAL A 156 9.06 29.27 2.11
CA VAL A 156 7.81 28.59 2.44
C VAL A 156 8.13 27.20 3.02
N LEU A 157 7.71 26.96 4.27
CA LEU A 157 7.79 25.64 4.86
C LEU A 157 6.65 24.78 4.34
N GLY A 158 6.94 23.94 3.37
CA GLY A 158 6.02 22.93 2.86
C GLY A 158 5.69 21.85 3.92
N GLU A 159 5.00 20.78 3.50
CA GLU A 159 4.68 19.64 4.37
C GLU A 159 5.96 18.99 4.92
N ARG A 160 5.87 18.49 6.17
CA ARG A 160 6.97 17.73 6.80
C ARG A 160 7.36 16.53 5.94
N GLN A 161 8.63 16.41 5.58
CA GLN A 161 9.19 15.24 4.89
C GLN A 161 9.56 14.18 5.93
N ILE A 162 9.09 12.93 5.74
CA ILE A 162 9.25 11.85 6.72
C ILE A 162 10.05 10.71 6.11
N ASN A 163 9.63 10.15 5.00
CA ASN A 163 10.29 9.06 4.25
C ASN A 163 10.73 7.88 5.14
N THR A 164 9.85 7.48 6.07
CA THR A 164 10.12 6.45 7.07
C THR A 164 9.00 5.42 7.04
N ASN A 165 9.32 4.16 7.38
CA ASN A 165 8.33 3.11 7.57
C ASN A 165 7.21 3.59 8.52
N ALA A 166 5.95 3.38 8.14
CA ALA A 166 4.80 3.95 8.83
C ALA A 166 4.68 3.47 10.28
N ALA A 167 4.85 2.17 10.51
CA ALA A 167 4.80 1.61 11.86
C ALA A 167 5.95 2.13 12.72
N SER A 168 7.18 2.16 12.17
CA SER A 168 8.37 2.68 12.86
C SER A 168 8.22 4.17 13.20
N TYR A 169 7.64 4.96 12.30
CA TYR A 169 7.43 6.40 12.56
C TYR A 169 6.45 6.63 13.72
N ILE A 170 5.28 5.97 13.70
CA ILE A 170 4.28 6.10 14.77
C ILE A 170 4.84 5.59 16.11
N THR A 171 5.56 4.45 16.09
CA THR A 171 6.23 3.93 17.28
C THR A 171 7.28 4.91 17.81
N LYS A 172 8.04 5.56 16.92
CA LYS A 172 9.00 6.62 17.29
C LYS A 172 8.29 7.80 17.97
N LEU A 173 7.18 8.31 17.40
CA LEU A 173 6.40 9.38 18.02
C LEU A 173 6.01 9.02 19.47
N TYR A 174 5.59 7.78 19.70
CA TYR A 174 5.30 7.30 21.06
C TYR A 174 6.55 7.16 21.90
N SER A 175 7.59 6.45 21.42
CA SER A 175 8.71 6.01 22.26
C SER A 175 9.64 7.12 22.69
N THR A 176 9.78 8.18 21.89
CA THR A 176 10.76 9.26 22.11
C THR A 176 10.18 10.46 22.89
N THR A 177 8.86 10.65 22.91
CA THR A 177 8.22 11.76 23.62
C THR A 177 7.99 11.44 25.09
N GLU A 178 7.79 12.47 25.91
CA GLU A 178 7.51 12.35 27.33
C GLU A 178 6.34 11.40 27.60
N LYS A 179 6.44 10.62 28.68
CA LYS A 179 5.44 9.67 29.13
C LYS A 179 4.68 10.16 30.33
N SER A 180 3.40 9.85 30.30
CA SER A 180 2.50 9.94 31.46
C SER A 180 1.83 8.59 31.65
N THR A 181 1.14 8.44 32.78
CA THR A 181 0.37 7.23 33.08
C THR A 181 -1.09 7.54 33.32
N VAL A 182 -1.94 6.60 32.93
CA VAL A 182 -3.37 6.64 33.20
C VAL A 182 -3.84 5.26 33.66
N THR A 183 -4.71 5.20 34.64
CA THR A 183 -5.24 3.94 35.17
C THR A 183 -6.71 3.77 34.80
N ASN A 184 -7.04 2.60 34.21
CA ASN A 184 -8.42 2.21 33.91
C ASN A 184 -8.58 0.73 34.28
N ASN A 185 -9.64 0.41 35.06
CA ASN A 185 -9.88 -0.94 35.57
C ASN A 185 -8.65 -1.60 36.22
N SER A 186 -8.00 -0.89 37.15
CA SER A 186 -6.80 -1.36 37.87
C SER A 186 -5.58 -1.62 36.99
N ILE A 187 -5.62 -1.27 35.70
CA ILE A 187 -4.49 -1.36 34.76
C ILE A 187 -3.96 0.03 34.49
N THR A 188 -2.64 0.19 34.67
CA THR A 188 -1.93 1.43 34.38
C THR A 188 -1.34 1.36 32.97
N TYR A 189 -1.69 2.31 32.12
CA TYR A 189 -1.23 2.46 30.75
C TYR A 189 -0.22 3.60 30.66
N ASN A 190 0.84 3.40 29.89
CA ASN A 190 1.76 4.47 29.53
C ASN A 190 1.21 5.22 28.31
N THR A 191 1.19 6.53 28.41
CA THR A 191 0.71 7.43 27.35
C THR A 191 1.78 8.43 26.94
N SER A 192 1.68 8.95 25.75
CA SER A 192 2.38 10.14 25.25
C SER A 192 1.32 11.23 25.00
N PRO A 193 1.08 12.12 25.96
CA PRO A 193 0.00 13.10 25.86
C PRO A 193 0.17 14.08 24.69
N SER A 194 1.40 14.51 24.38
CA SER A 194 1.68 15.42 23.25
C SER A 194 1.35 14.81 21.88
N GLN A 195 1.32 13.46 21.77
CA GLN A 195 1.00 12.76 20.55
C GLN A 195 -0.35 12.05 20.58
N LEU A 196 -1.02 12.05 21.74
CA LEU A 196 -2.24 11.26 21.99
C LEU A 196 -2.08 9.78 21.60
N LEU A 197 -0.94 9.21 22.00
CA LEU A 197 -0.60 7.80 21.79
C LEU A 197 -0.49 7.07 23.12
N MET A 198 -1.00 5.84 23.20
CA MET A 198 -0.85 4.98 24.37
C MET A 198 -0.42 3.57 23.99
N ASN A 199 0.24 2.89 24.95
CA ASN A 199 0.50 1.46 24.89
C ASN A 199 -0.66 0.72 25.59
N ASP A 200 -1.38 -0.13 24.82
CA ASP A 200 -2.55 -0.84 25.31
C ASP A 200 -2.20 -2.09 26.14
N ARG A 201 -0.90 -2.39 26.32
CA ARG A 201 -0.37 -3.54 27.08
C ARG A 201 -0.98 -4.89 26.65
N LYS A 202 -1.57 -4.97 25.46
CA LYS A 202 -2.34 -6.12 24.96
C LYS A 202 -3.41 -6.62 25.95
N GLY A 203 -4.00 -5.72 26.71
CA GLY A 203 -5.01 -6.06 27.72
C GLY A 203 -4.46 -6.76 28.98
N SER A 204 -3.13 -6.87 29.11
CA SER A 204 -2.50 -7.55 30.26
C SER A 204 -2.60 -6.75 31.54
N SER A 205 -2.74 -7.42 32.68
CA SER A 205 -2.62 -6.85 34.03
C SER A 205 -1.19 -6.90 34.58
N SER A 206 -0.23 -7.47 33.87
CA SER A 206 1.15 -7.60 34.32
C SER A 206 1.87 -6.24 34.42
N THR A 207 2.80 -6.12 35.35
CA THR A 207 3.56 -4.90 35.69
C THR A 207 4.85 -4.74 34.88
N GLY A 208 4.98 -5.36 33.73
CA GLY A 208 6.16 -5.25 32.87
C GLY A 208 6.08 -4.14 31.82
N ILE A 209 7.22 -3.78 31.23
CA ILE A 209 7.27 -3.02 29.98
C ILE A 209 6.89 -4.00 28.85
N ASP A 210 5.64 -4.38 28.80
CA ASP A 210 5.17 -5.26 27.74
C ASP A 210 5.11 -4.48 26.43
N ALA A 211 5.58 -5.08 25.37
CA ALA A 211 5.44 -4.58 24.02
C ALA A 211 3.96 -4.67 23.61
N GLY A 212 3.13 -3.74 24.07
CA GLY A 212 1.74 -3.58 23.67
C GLY A 212 1.60 -2.97 22.30
N ASN A 213 0.39 -2.89 21.82
CA ASN A 213 0.10 -2.12 20.62
C ASN A 213 0.11 -0.62 20.96
N ILE A 214 0.56 0.19 20.02
CA ILE A 214 0.53 1.65 20.17
C ILE A 214 -0.74 2.16 19.50
N ARG A 215 -1.61 2.81 20.25
CA ARG A 215 -2.92 3.27 19.78
C ARG A 215 -3.08 4.77 19.90
N TYR A 216 -3.76 5.38 18.94
CA TYR A 216 -4.25 6.75 19.07
C TYR A 216 -5.50 6.81 19.94
N TYR A 217 -5.55 7.78 20.86
CA TYR A 217 -6.64 8.00 21.81
C TYR A 217 -7.03 9.49 21.91
N GLY A 218 -8.10 9.80 22.64
CA GLY A 218 -8.52 11.16 22.93
C GLY A 218 -9.44 11.77 21.87
N ALA A 219 -9.71 13.07 21.96
CA ALA A 219 -10.69 13.75 21.13
C ALA A 219 -10.22 13.95 19.67
N ASN A 220 -9.01 14.45 19.47
CA ASN A 220 -8.49 14.88 18.18
C ASN A 220 -7.02 14.51 17.98
N PRO A 221 -6.66 13.22 17.86
CA PRO A 221 -5.28 12.84 17.54
C PRO A 221 -4.91 13.17 16.08
N ASP A 222 -3.64 13.50 15.85
CA ASP A 222 -3.07 13.70 14.52
C ASP A 222 -2.81 12.35 13.83
N ASN A 223 -3.87 11.66 13.44
CA ASN A 223 -3.86 10.32 12.90
C ASN A 223 -4.53 10.19 11.53
N TYR A 224 -4.69 11.31 10.81
CA TYR A 224 -5.26 11.30 9.47
C TYR A 224 -4.24 10.82 8.44
N VAL A 225 -4.70 10.02 7.50
CA VAL A 225 -3.91 9.48 6.40
C VAL A 225 -4.72 9.46 5.10
N TYR A 226 -4.11 9.82 3.99
CA TYR A 226 -4.68 9.59 2.67
C TYR A 226 -4.50 8.13 2.27
N PHE A 227 -5.63 7.47 1.97
CA PHE A 227 -5.66 6.11 1.45
C PHE A 227 -6.72 5.98 0.35
N ASN A 228 -6.77 4.86 -0.35
CA ASN A 228 -7.65 4.63 -1.50
C ASN A 228 -7.55 5.75 -2.53
N CYS A 229 -6.31 6.08 -2.94
CA CYS A 229 -6.01 7.14 -3.89
C CYS A 229 -6.13 6.66 -5.34
N SER A 230 -6.62 7.50 -6.22
CA SER A 230 -6.46 7.29 -7.67
C SER A 230 -5.03 7.57 -8.14
N ASN A 231 -4.27 8.37 -7.37
CA ASN A 231 -2.87 8.69 -7.66
C ASN A 231 -2.06 8.81 -6.35
N TYR A 232 -1.22 7.83 -6.05
CA TYR A 232 -0.33 7.83 -4.89
C TYR A 232 0.98 8.62 -5.08
N ASN A 233 1.30 9.06 -6.31
CA ASN A 233 2.44 9.93 -6.55
C ASN A 233 2.15 11.38 -6.17
N ASN A 234 0.88 11.79 -6.27
CA ASN A 234 0.42 13.10 -5.83
C ASN A 234 -0.90 12.98 -5.04
N PRO A 235 -0.86 12.49 -3.79
CA PRO A 235 -2.04 12.35 -2.95
C PRO A 235 -2.59 13.71 -2.54
N THR A 236 -3.89 13.95 -2.83
CA THR A 236 -4.65 15.16 -2.49
C THR A 236 -6.06 14.79 -2.04
N ALA A 237 -6.80 15.71 -1.48
CA ALA A 237 -8.19 15.49 -1.09
C ALA A 237 -9.11 15.10 -2.27
N SER A 238 -8.78 15.53 -3.49
CA SER A 238 -9.54 15.18 -4.71
C SER A 238 -9.18 13.79 -5.27
N THR A 239 -7.98 13.29 -4.99
CA THR A 239 -7.51 12.00 -5.51
C THR A 239 -7.63 10.86 -4.51
N CYS A 240 -7.66 11.16 -3.22
CA CYS A 240 -7.64 10.19 -2.13
C CYS A 240 -8.87 10.29 -1.23
N GLU A 241 -9.15 9.22 -0.51
CA GLU A 241 -10.05 9.24 0.63
C GLU A 241 -9.28 9.56 1.91
N LEU A 242 -9.97 10.19 2.86
CA LEU A 242 -9.43 10.43 4.19
C LEU A 242 -9.71 9.21 5.08
N TRP A 243 -8.66 8.67 5.66
CA TRP A 243 -8.70 7.55 6.61
C TRP A 243 -8.06 7.96 7.93
N ARG A 244 -8.25 7.18 8.98
CA ARG A 244 -7.68 7.41 10.31
C ARG A 244 -6.82 6.21 10.73
N ILE A 245 -5.67 6.48 11.28
CA ILE A 245 -4.80 5.44 11.86
C ILE A 245 -5.32 5.10 13.25
N ILE A 246 -5.68 3.83 13.48
CA ILE A 246 -6.04 3.33 14.81
C ILE A 246 -4.78 3.15 15.65
N GLY A 247 -3.72 2.61 15.04
CA GLY A 247 -2.46 2.39 15.74
C GLY A 247 -1.53 1.44 15.01
N VAL A 248 -0.50 0.98 15.75
CA VAL A 248 0.47 -0.04 15.32
C VAL A 248 0.21 -1.31 16.11
N PHE A 249 -0.07 -2.41 15.39
CA PHE A 249 -0.41 -3.71 15.95
C PHE A 249 0.53 -4.76 15.37
N ASP A 250 1.35 -5.38 16.22
CA ASP A 250 2.34 -6.37 15.80
C ASP A 250 3.16 -5.89 14.59
N GLY A 251 3.66 -4.65 14.65
CA GLY A 251 4.48 -4.02 13.61
C GLY A 251 3.73 -3.56 12.35
N LYS A 252 2.40 -3.61 12.34
CA LYS A 252 1.56 -3.21 11.21
C LYS A 252 0.64 -2.05 11.57
N VAL A 253 0.52 -1.08 10.68
CA VAL A 253 -0.41 0.05 10.86
C VAL A 253 -1.83 -0.39 10.52
N LYS A 254 -2.74 -0.21 11.47
CA LYS A 254 -4.17 -0.43 11.30
C LYS A 254 -4.86 0.89 11.00
N ILE A 255 -5.66 0.93 9.93
CA ILE A 255 -6.41 2.12 9.52
C ILE A 255 -7.89 1.83 9.36
N MET A 256 -8.71 2.85 9.54
CA MET A 256 -10.17 2.82 9.36
C MET A 256 -10.60 3.99 8.48
N ARG A 257 -11.57 3.78 7.62
CA ARG A 257 -12.13 4.85 6.78
C ARG A 257 -12.78 5.92 7.65
N SER A 258 -12.62 7.21 7.32
CA SER A 258 -13.19 8.33 8.08
C SER A 258 -14.70 8.51 7.87
N GLU A 259 -15.27 7.85 6.87
CA GLU A 259 -16.68 7.90 6.54
C GLU A 259 -17.22 6.50 6.32
N ASN A 260 -18.47 6.25 6.70
CA ASN A 260 -19.11 4.97 6.42
C ASN A 260 -19.37 4.80 4.91
N ILE A 261 -19.47 3.55 4.47
CA ILE A 261 -19.76 3.18 3.08
C ILE A 261 -21.26 2.89 2.85
N GLY A 262 -22.07 3.11 3.84
CA GLY A 262 -23.50 2.81 3.89
C GLY A 262 -23.87 2.05 5.15
N ALA A 263 -25.16 1.76 5.29
CA ALA A 263 -25.72 1.05 6.43
C ALA A 263 -26.37 -0.24 5.91
N TYR A 264 -25.72 -1.36 6.16
CA TYR A 264 -26.14 -2.69 5.70
C TYR A 264 -26.09 -3.69 6.84
N SER A 265 -26.73 -4.85 6.64
CA SER A 265 -26.67 -5.97 7.58
C SER A 265 -25.25 -6.52 7.70
N TRP A 266 -24.88 -6.93 8.90
CA TRP A 266 -23.66 -7.68 9.14
C TRP A 266 -23.77 -9.08 8.50
N ASP A 267 -24.90 -9.76 8.75
CA ASP A 267 -25.27 -10.98 8.05
C ASP A 267 -26.80 -11.11 7.93
N THR A 268 -27.24 -11.91 6.97
CA THR A 268 -28.61 -12.37 6.83
C THR A 268 -28.58 -13.74 6.19
N THR A 269 -29.20 -14.72 6.80
CA THR A 269 -29.27 -16.06 6.26
C THR A 269 -30.56 -16.29 5.50
N ASP A 270 -30.52 -17.23 4.60
CA ASP A 270 -31.63 -17.78 3.81
C ASP A 270 -32.29 -18.97 4.50
N SER A 271 -31.75 -19.40 5.67
CA SER A 271 -32.33 -20.51 6.41
C SER A 271 -33.38 -20.01 7.39
N THR A 272 -34.43 -20.84 7.60
CA THR A 272 -35.44 -20.63 8.63
C THR A 272 -34.87 -20.82 10.05
N THR A 273 -33.66 -21.32 10.18
CA THR A 273 -32.91 -21.39 11.43
C THR A 273 -32.66 -19.98 11.92
N ASN A 274 -33.04 -19.62 13.12
CA ASN A 274 -33.06 -18.27 13.68
C ASN A 274 -33.99 -17.27 12.96
N GLY A 275 -35.03 -17.70 12.28
CA GLY A 275 -35.99 -16.78 11.65
C GLY A 275 -35.39 -15.85 10.57
N GLY A 276 -34.28 -16.22 9.95
CA GLY A 276 -33.61 -15.40 8.93
C GLY A 276 -32.75 -14.26 9.48
N TYR A 277 -32.43 -14.27 10.78
CA TYR A 277 -31.73 -13.18 11.46
C TYR A 277 -30.24 -13.11 11.14
N GLY A 278 -29.68 -14.07 10.40
CA GLY A 278 -28.28 -14.18 10.14
C GLY A 278 -27.51 -14.89 11.24
N LEU A 279 -26.20 -15.00 11.06
CA LEU A 279 -25.30 -15.67 11.97
C LEU A 279 -24.18 -14.72 12.39
N ASN A 280 -23.75 -14.79 13.64
CA ASN A 280 -22.60 -14.04 14.12
C ASN A 280 -21.27 -14.73 13.77
N ASP A 281 -21.19 -15.30 12.58
CA ASP A 281 -20.01 -15.92 12.00
C ASP A 281 -19.44 -15.04 10.90
N TRP A 282 -18.33 -14.36 11.20
CA TRP A 282 -17.67 -13.49 10.21
C TRP A 282 -17.26 -14.24 8.95
N THR A 283 -16.82 -15.48 9.06
CA THR A 283 -16.27 -16.25 7.94
C THR A 283 -17.28 -16.55 6.83
N THR A 284 -18.55 -16.51 7.16
CA THR A 284 -19.67 -16.73 6.23
C THR A 284 -20.57 -15.52 6.05
N SER A 285 -20.30 -14.42 6.73
CA SER A 285 -21.17 -13.25 6.74
C SER A 285 -21.23 -12.53 5.39
N LYS A 286 -22.40 -11.99 5.08
CA LYS A 286 -22.61 -11.18 3.87
C LYS A 286 -21.73 -9.93 3.85
N LEU A 287 -21.48 -9.34 5.01
CA LEU A 287 -20.60 -8.17 5.13
C LEU A 287 -19.15 -8.50 4.80
N MET A 288 -18.63 -9.62 5.27
CA MET A 288 -17.30 -10.09 4.91
C MET A 288 -17.17 -10.30 3.39
N MET A 289 -18.18 -10.93 2.76
CA MET A 289 -18.20 -11.15 1.31
C MET A 289 -18.30 -9.84 0.52
N LEU A 290 -19.01 -8.83 1.03
CA LEU A 290 -19.09 -7.49 0.44
C LEU A 290 -17.72 -6.83 0.38
N LEU A 291 -16.94 -6.93 1.46
CA LEU A 291 -15.71 -6.18 1.66
C LEU A 291 -14.48 -6.82 1.00
N ASN A 292 -14.49 -8.15 0.76
CA ASN A 292 -13.31 -8.90 0.33
C ASN A 292 -13.46 -9.50 -1.07
N SER A 293 -12.32 -9.86 -1.67
CA SER A 293 -12.25 -10.46 -3.02
C SER A 293 -12.69 -11.92 -3.05
N GLY A 294 -13.00 -12.42 -4.25
CA GLY A 294 -13.19 -13.86 -4.50
C GLY A 294 -14.62 -14.37 -4.34
N TYR A 295 -15.58 -13.50 -4.06
CA TYR A 295 -16.98 -13.90 -3.92
C TYR A 295 -17.77 -13.59 -5.19
N THR A 296 -18.52 -14.57 -5.64
CA THR A 296 -19.40 -14.46 -6.82
C THR A 296 -20.82 -14.09 -6.41
N TYR A 297 -21.59 -13.51 -7.35
CA TYR A 297 -22.95 -13.05 -7.09
C TYR A 297 -23.92 -14.18 -6.71
N MET A 298 -23.75 -15.35 -7.31
CA MET A 298 -24.56 -16.53 -7.04
C MET A 298 -23.68 -17.71 -6.65
N ILE A 299 -23.94 -18.30 -5.50
CA ILE A 299 -23.39 -19.59 -5.09
C ILE A 299 -24.57 -20.41 -4.57
N ASN A 300 -24.76 -21.62 -5.08
CA ASN A 300 -25.85 -22.52 -4.69
C ASN A 300 -27.23 -21.83 -4.75
N ASN A 301 -27.48 -21.06 -5.82
CA ASN A 301 -28.72 -20.29 -6.04
C ASN A 301 -28.99 -19.18 -5.00
N LEU A 302 -28.00 -18.83 -4.16
CA LEU A 302 -28.14 -17.76 -3.17
C LEU A 302 -27.44 -16.50 -3.65
N ARG A 303 -28.14 -15.37 -3.54
CA ARG A 303 -27.53 -14.06 -3.84
C ARG A 303 -26.47 -13.71 -2.81
N ARG A 304 -25.33 -13.20 -3.32
CA ARG A 304 -24.19 -12.75 -2.50
C ARG A 304 -23.87 -11.31 -2.88
N PRO A 305 -23.28 -10.49 -2.00
CA PRO A 305 -22.86 -9.14 -2.36
C PRO A 305 -21.54 -9.10 -3.20
N ALA A 306 -21.13 -10.21 -3.78
CA ALA A 306 -20.19 -10.38 -4.90
C ALA A 306 -18.92 -9.51 -4.86
N SER A 307 -18.32 -9.31 -3.70
CA SER A 307 -17.12 -8.44 -3.53
C SER A 307 -17.34 -7.01 -4.04
N LEU A 308 -18.54 -6.45 -3.88
CA LEU A 308 -18.91 -5.18 -4.52
C LEU A 308 -18.02 -4.01 -4.08
N TYR A 309 -17.68 -3.92 -2.79
CA TYR A 309 -16.77 -2.89 -2.29
C TYR A 309 -15.34 -3.09 -2.81
N TRP A 310 -14.85 -4.35 -2.77
CA TRP A 310 -13.52 -4.70 -3.27
C TRP A 310 -13.34 -4.40 -4.76
N ASN A 311 -14.37 -4.70 -5.56
CA ASN A 311 -14.35 -4.52 -7.02
C ASN A 311 -14.86 -3.14 -7.48
N ARG A 312 -15.30 -2.30 -6.55
CA ARG A 312 -15.83 -0.97 -6.85
C ARG A 312 -17.01 -1.02 -7.84
N THR A 313 -17.96 -1.91 -7.60
CA THR A 313 -19.11 -2.14 -8.46
C THR A 313 -20.43 -1.89 -7.73
N SER A 314 -21.53 -1.93 -8.47
CA SER A 314 -22.90 -1.82 -7.95
C SER A 314 -23.59 -3.17 -7.95
N GLY A 315 -24.58 -3.34 -7.08
CA GLY A 315 -25.35 -4.57 -6.97
C GLY A 315 -26.39 -4.51 -5.88
N SER A 316 -26.65 -5.66 -5.24
CA SER A 316 -27.57 -5.78 -4.12
C SER A 316 -26.82 -6.04 -2.82
N CYS A 317 -27.12 -5.23 -1.82
CA CYS A 317 -26.71 -5.40 -0.43
C CYS A 317 -27.90 -5.83 0.44
N TYR A 318 -27.62 -6.24 1.66
CA TYR A 318 -28.64 -6.69 2.59
C TYR A 318 -28.81 -5.70 3.73
N ASN A 319 -30.05 -5.44 4.15
CA ASN A 319 -30.37 -4.48 5.21
C ASN A 319 -31.48 -4.95 6.17
N ALA A 320 -32.00 -6.17 6.00
CA ALA A 320 -33.05 -6.75 6.84
C ALA A 320 -32.97 -8.28 6.84
N ALA A 321 -33.79 -8.92 7.69
CA ALA A 321 -33.98 -10.37 7.74
C ALA A 321 -34.48 -10.96 6.41
N ASN A 322 -34.39 -12.28 6.31
CA ASN A 322 -34.95 -13.05 5.19
C ASN A 322 -34.51 -12.58 3.81
N LEU A 323 -33.20 -12.29 3.65
CA LEU A 323 -32.61 -11.80 2.41
C LEU A 323 -33.17 -10.45 1.91
N GLY A 324 -33.68 -9.62 2.82
CA GLY A 324 -34.07 -8.24 2.48
C GLY A 324 -32.93 -7.51 1.79
N ALA A 325 -33.08 -7.31 0.47
CA ALA A 325 -32.06 -6.70 -0.37
C ALA A 325 -32.39 -5.23 -0.68
N THR A 326 -31.36 -4.42 -0.78
CA THR A 326 -31.41 -3.03 -1.25
C THR A 326 -30.36 -2.82 -2.33
N SER A 327 -30.63 -1.89 -3.25
CA SER A 327 -29.63 -1.48 -4.22
C SER A 327 -28.48 -0.76 -3.53
N CYS A 328 -27.26 -1.08 -3.92
CA CYS A 328 -26.04 -0.43 -3.39
C CYS A 328 -25.02 -0.20 -4.50
N SER A 329 -24.23 0.85 -4.36
CA SER A 329 -23.20 1.20 -5.32
C SER A 329 -21.92 1.62 -4.59
N PHE A 330 -20.81 0.99 -4.97
CA PHE A 330 -19.47 1.29 -4.46
C PHE A 330 -18.57 1.89 -5.55
N THR A 331 -19.12 2.36 -6.65
CA THR A 331 -18.37 2.96 -7.77
C THR A 331 -17.57 4.19 -7.36
N SER A 332 -18.01 4.91 -6.33
CA SER A 332 -17.29 6.05 -5.74
C SER A 332 -16.46 5.68 -4.53
N THR A 333 -16.98 4.80 -3.64
CA THR A 333 -16.41 4.51 -2.32
C THR A 333 -15.64 3.20 -2.23
N GLY A 334 -15.69 2.35 -3.24
CA GLY A 334 -14.95 1.09 -3.30
C GLY A 334 -13.45 1.29 -3.57
N LEU A 335 -12.68 0.22 -3.49
CA LEU A 335 -11.23 0.25 -3.68
C LEU A 335 -10.87 0.62 -5.12
N LYS A 336 -10.18 1.75 -5.29
CA LYS A 336 -10.04 2.44 -6.60
C LYS A 336 -9.18 1.69 -7.60
N ASN A 337 -8.10 1.05 -7.17
CA ASN A 337 -7.12 0.44 -8.07
C ASN A 337 -6.30 -0.66 -7.39
N ASP A 338 -5.45 -1.33 -8.17
CA ASP A 338 -4.62 -2.41 -7.69
C ASP A 338 -3.52 -1.94 -6.75
N THR A 339 -3.00 -0.72 -6.91
CA THR A 339 -2.05 -0.12 -5.95
C THR A 339 -2.67 -0.08 -4.55
N THR A 340 -3.91 0.41 -4.43
CA THR A 340 -4.64 0.40 -3.15
C THR A 340 -4.80 -1.02 -2.60
N LYS A 341 -5.25 -1.98 -3.43
CA LYS A 341 -5.47 -3.37 -3.01
C LYS A 341 -4.18 -4.05 -2.56
N ASN A 342 -3.06 -3.74 -3.23
CA ASN A 342 -1.73 -4.26 -2.90
C ASN A 342 -1.14 -3.64 -1.62
N MET A 343 -1.61 -2.46 -1.20
CA MET A 343 -1.24 -1.87 0.09
C MET A 343 -1.95 -2.54 1.27
N ILE A 344 -2.99 -3.33 1.04
CA ILE A 344 -3.75 -4.00 2.09
C ILE A 344 -3.09 -5.34 2.43
N TYR A 345 -2.64 -5.45 3.68
CA TYR A 345 -2.02 -6.67 4.19
C TYR A 345 -3.08 -7.72 4.51
N GLU A 346 -2.88 -8.93 3.98
CA GLU A 346 -3.67 -10.07 4.39
C GLU A 346 -3.16 -10.57 5.74
N THR A 347 -4.02 -10.63 6.74
CA THR A 347 -3.63 -11.01 8.09
C THR A 347 -4.69 -11.87 8.76
N ARG A 348 -4.25 -12.60 9.79
CA ARG A 348 -5.15 -13.33 10.68
C ARG A 348 -5.83 -12.36 11.63
N HIS A 349 -7.16 -12.31 11.58
CA HIS A 349 -8.01 -11.59 12.51
C HIS A 349 -8.53 -12.53 13.58
N ASN A 350 -8.50 -12.10 14.84
CA ASN A 350 -9.14 -12.82 15.92
C ASN A 350 -10.64 -12.50 15.91
N ILE A 351 -11.48 -13.50 15.94
CA ILE A 351 -12.92 -13.39 15.99
C ILE A 351 -13.49 -14.16 17.20
N GLY A 352 -12.71 -14.19 18.28
CA GLY A 352 -13.18 -14.59 19.59
C GLY A 352 -14.33 -13.68 20.02
N ALA A 353 -15.22 -14.21 20.82
CA ALA A 353 -16.44 -13.55 21.16
C ALA A 353 -16.31 -12.64 22.37
N GLY A 354 -17.02 -11.54 22.36
CA GLY A 354 -17.30 -10.78 23.54
C GLY A 354 -18.13 -11.57 24.55
N THR A 355 -18.24 -11.04 25.73
CA THR A 355 -19.11 -11.60 26.79
C THR A 355 -20.57 -11.27 26.56
N THR A 356 -21.48 -11.91 27.28
CA THR A 356 -22.86 -11.45 27.46
C THR A 356 -22.96 -10.25 28.41
N SER A 357 -21.88 -9.93 29.18
CA SER A 357 -21.84 -8.80 30.06
C SER A 357 -21.41 -7.54 29.31
N VAL A 358 -22.13 -6.46 29.46
CA VAL A 358 -21.79 -5.11 28.96
C VAL A 358 -21.07 -4.26 30.01
N GLY A 359 -21.04 -4.70 31.27
CA GLY A 359 -20.36 -4.05 32.39
C GLY A 359 -18.86 -4.37 32.45
N ILE A 360 -18.16 -4.44 31.31
CA ILE A 360 -16.74 -4.74 31.20
C ILE A 360 -15.95 -3.53 30.66
N TYR A 361 -14.66 -3.56 30.82
CA TYR A 361 -13.73 -2.53 30.39
C TYR A 361 -13.03 -2.90 29.08
N ALA A 362 -12.36 -1.94 28.46
CA ALA A 362 -11.67 -2.09 27.16
C ALA A 362 -10.67 -3.27 27.14
N ASN A 363 -9.85 -3.41 28.19
CA ASN A 363 -8.88 -4.50 28.31
C ASN A 363 -9.54 -5.88 28.41
N GLN A 364 -10.64 -5.98 29.11
CA GLN A 364 -11.38 -7.23 29.25
C GLN A 364 -12.03 -7.66 27.92
N LEU A 365 -12.62 -6.71 27.18
CA LEU A 365 -13.15 -6.99 25.85
C LEU A 365 -12.04 -7.38 24.87
N TYR A 366 -10.93 -6.65 24.88
CA TYR A 366 -9.76 -6.97 24.05
C TYR A 366 -9.27 -8.41 24.27
N ALA A 367 -9.18 -8.84 25.52
CA ALA A 367 -8.77 -10.21 25.84
C ALA A 367 -9.77 -11.26 25.34
N LYS A 368 -11.08 -10.99 25.45
CA LYS A 368 -12.14 -11.90 24.97
C LYS A 368 -12.15 -12.02 23.45
N GLU A 369 -11.96 -10.93 22.70
CA GLU A 369 -11.84 -10.94 21.24
C GLU A 369 -10.69 -11.85 20.75
N ARG A 370 -9.66 -12.02 21.55
CA ARG A 370 -8.48 -12.86 21.26
C ARG A 370 -8.51 -14.22 21.94
N GLY A 371 -9.54 -14.46 22.72
CA GLY A 371 -9.80 -15.74 23.37
C GLY A 371 -10.39 -16.79 22.43
N THR A 372 -10.60 -17.96 23.00
CA THR A 372 -11.19 -19.12 22.30
C THR A 372 -12.68 -19.29 22.55
N THR A 373 -13.28 -18.47 23.42
CA THR A 373 -14.72 -18.52 23.69
C THR A 373 -15.48 -17.91 22.52
N VAL A 374 -16.34 -18.69 21.90
CA VAL A 374 -17.19 -18.29 20.78
C VAL A 374 -18.57 -18.93 20.97
N TYR A 375 -19.57 -18.49 20.21
CA TYR A 375 -20.80 -19.24 20.09
C TYR A 375 -20.50 -20.62 19.47
N THR A 376 -21.17 -21.64 19.94
CA THR A 376 -20.93 -23.06 19.54
C THR A 376 -20.82 -23.19 18.02
N GLY A 377 -19.72 -23.80 17.55
CA GLY A 377 -19.45 -24.05 16.13
C GLY A 377 -18.89 -22.87 15.34
N ARG A 378 -18.61 -21.72 15.98
CA ARG A 378 -17.98 -20.59 15.29
C ARG A 378 -16.45 -20.68 15.32
N PRO A 379 -15.76 -20.24 14.26
CA PRO A 379 -14.31 -20.09 14.26
C PRO A 379 -13.85 -18.99 15.24
N THR A 380 -12.63 -19.11 15.75
CA THR A 380 -11.98 -18.11 16.60
C THR A 380 -11.07 -17.16 15.82
N THR A 381 -10.81 -17.47 14.56
CA THR A 381 -9.94 -16.67 13.69
C THR A 381 -10.38 -16.74 12.23
N TRP A 382 -10.05 -15.69 11.50
CA TRP A 382 -10.23 -15.60 10.06
C TRP A 382 -9.04 -14.89 9.41
N THR A 383 -8.62 -15.34 8.23
CA THR A 383 -7.54 -14.69 7.46
C THR A 383 -8.13 -13.96 6.27
N GLY A 384 -7.82 -12.70 6.14
CA GLY A 384 -8.28 -11.86 5.04
C GLY A 384 -7.80 -10.42 5.14
N LYS A 385 -8.38 -9.55 4.34
CA LYS A 385 -7.84 -8.21 4.09
C LYS A 385 -8.64 -7.08 4.71
N VAL A 386 -9.95 -7.07 4.56
CA VAL A 386 -10.82 -5.96 5.00
C VAL A 386 -11.84 -6.46 6.01
N VAL A 387 -11.92 -5.78 7.13
CA VAL A 387 -12.85 -6.02 8.22
C VAL A 387 -13.57 -4.72 8.61
N VAL A 388 -14.35 -4.76 9.68
CA VAL A 388 -14.83 -3.58 10.42
C VAL A 388 -14.04 -3.46 11.74
N PRO A 389 -14.06 -2.31 12.45
CA PRO A 389 -13.32 -2.14 13.70
C PRO A 389 -13.74 -3.19 14.74
N TYR A 390 -12.83 -3.56 15.62
CA TYR A 390 -13.22 -4.25 16.85
C TYR A 390 -13.94 -3.30 17.81
N ALA A 391 -14.82 -3.85 18.64
CA ALA A 391 -15.40 -3.06 19.73
C ALA A 391 -14.31 -2.55 20.70
N SER A 392 -13.22 -3.31 20.89
CA SER A 392 -12.05 -2.84 21.63
C SER A 392 -11.26 -1.71 20.93
N ASP A 393 -11.27 -1.61 19.60
CA ASP A 393 -10.64 -0.47 18.91
C ASP A 393 -11.31 0.85 19.30
N TYR A 394 -12.65 0.87 19.31
CA TYR A 394 -13.44 2.01 19.77
C TYR A 394 -13.21 2.30 21.25
N SER A 395 -13.17 1.26 22.07
CA SER A 395 -13.05 1.38 23.52
C SER A 395 -11.72 1.97 23.96
N TYR A 396 -10.63 1.66 23.26
CA TYR A 396 -9.31 2.24 23.52
C TYR A 396 -9.09 3.61 22.85
N ALA A 397 -9.98 4.06 21.98
CA ALA A 397 -9.87 5.36 21.32
C ALA A 397 -10.21 6.54 22.25
N VAL A 398 -10.72 6.28 23.44
CA VAL A 398 -11.10 7.28 24.44
C VAL A 398 -9.91 7.70 25.30
N ASP A 399 -9.94 8.91 25.84
CA ASP A 399 -9.02 9.34 26.89
C ASP A 399 -9.47 8.81 28.26
N PHE A 400 -8.73 7.84 28.80
CA PHE A 400 -9.03 7.24 30.11
C PHE A 400 -8.89 8.20 31.29
N ASN A 401 -8.21 9.34 31.13
CA ASN A 401 -8.24 10.40 32.14
C ASN A 401 -9.62 11.07 32.26
N LYS A 402 -10.41 11.02 31.21
CA LYS A 402 -11.74 11.62 31.11
C LYS A 402 -12.86 10.61 31.22
N CYS A 403 -12.63 9.39 30.77
CA CYS A 403 -13.63 8.33 30.73
C CYS A 403 -13.11 7.05 31.42
N SER A 404 -13.55 6.84 32.65
CA SER A 404 -13.23 5.65 33.45
C SER A 404 -14.38 4.62 33.50
N SER A 405 -15.40 4.80 32.68
CA SER A 405 -16.63 3.98 32.65
C SER A 405 -16.42 2.58 32.07
N THR A 406 -17.33 1.68 32.40
CA THR A 406 -17.52 0.42 31.65
C THR A 406 -18.09 0.71 30.25
N LEU A 407 -17.93 -0.21 29.32
CA LEU A 407 -18.25 -0.01 27.91
C LEU A 407 -19.68 0.38 27.61
N TYR A 408 -20.63 -0.19 28.36
CA TYR A 408 -22.04 0.18 28.25
C TYR A 408 -22.29 1.65 28.53
N ASN A 409 -21.56 2.20 29.48
CA ASN A 409 -21.69 3.58 29.96
C ASN A 409 -20.80 4.57 29.17
N TYR A 410 -20.28 4.18 28.02
CA TYR A 410 -19.58 5.11 27.12
C TYR A 410 -20.51 6.15 26.46
N ASN A 411 -21.80 6.05 26.73
CA ASN A 411 -22.85 6.99 26.30
C ASN A 411 -22.83 8.34 27.03
N ASN A 412 -21.96 8.54 27.99
CA ASN A 412 -21.81 9.84 28.66
C ASN A 412 -20.87 10.79 27.90
N SER A 413 -21.07 12.10 28.10
CA SER A 413 -20.32 13.15 27.37
C SER A 413 -18.82 13.11 27.65
N ALA A 414 -18.40 12.71 28.85
CA ALA A 414 -16.97 12.60 29.18
C ALA A 414 -16.27 11.51 28.34
N CYS A 415 -16.98 10.47 27.91
CA CYS A 415 -16.49 9.46 27.03
C CYS A 415 -16.62 9.86 25.54
N THR A 416 -17.80 10.25 25.11
CA THR A 416 -18.07 10.56 23.69
C THR A 416 -17.28 11.74 23.16
N SER A 417 -17.15 12.83 23.97
CA SER A 417 -16.38 14.02 23.57
C SER A 417 -14.86 13.79 23.56
N ASN A 418 -14.40 12.74 24.23
CA ASN A 418 -12.98 12.39 24.35
C ASN A 418 -12.64 11.08 23.62
N ASN A 419 -13.43 10.69 22.62
CA ASN A 419 -13.23 9.51 21.77
C ASN A 419 -13.31 9.90 20.30
N TRP A 420 -12.17 9.95 19.61
CA TRP A 420 -12.11 10.36 18.21
C TRP A 420 -12.90 9.47 17.25
N MET A 421 -13.18 8.22 17.62
CA MET A 421 -13.96 7.30 16.78
C MET A 421 -15.48 7.54 16.89
N TYR A 422 -15.97 8.15 17.94
CA TYR A 422 -17.41 8.31 18.22
C TYR A 422 -18.15 8.94 17.04
N ASN A 423 -17.76 10.16 16.66
CA ASN A 423 -18.44 10.90 15.60
C ASN A 423 -18.34 10.22 14.22
N ILE A 424 -17.28 9.44 13.99
CA ILE A 424 -17.06 8.69 12.77
C ILE A 424 -17.96 7.45 12.72
N MET A 425 -17.95 6.65 13.75
CA MET A 425 -18.70 5.40 13.80
C MET A 425 -20.22 5.63 13.89
N THR A 426 -20.64 6.57 14.72
CA THR A 426 -22.07 6.82 14.96
C THR A 426 -22.66 7.87 14.02
N LYS A 427 -21.88 8.44 13.08
CA LYS A 427 -22.30 9.58 12.27
C LYS A 427 -22.81 10.73 13.14
N SER A 428 -21.99 11.12 14.11
CA SER A 428 -22.31 12.19 15.09
C SER A 428 -23.61 11.92 15.89
N GLY A 429 -23.78 10.66 16.32
CA GLY A 429 -24.92 10.30 17.18
C GLY A 429 -26.23 10.05 16.43
N THR A 430 -26.19 9.89 15.11
CA THR A 430 -27.42 9.68 14.32
C THR A 430 -27.67 8.23 13.93
N LYS A 431 -26.67 7.32 14.06
CA LYS A 431 -26.79 5.94 13.65
C LYS A 431 -25.71 5.04 14.30
N SER A 432 -26.10 3.87 14.75
CA SER A 432 -25.20 2.85 15.30
C SER A 432 -24.26 2.28 14.22
N ALA A 433 -23.13 1.69 14.64
CA ALA A 433 -22.13 1.08 13.75
C ALA A 433 -21.81 -0.36 14.12
N TRP A 434 -21.48 -1.16 13.11
CA TRP A 434 -21.01 -2.54 13.30
C TRP A 434 -19.58 -2.62 13.81
N THR A 435 -19.33 -3.65 14.62
CA THR A 435 -17.98 -4.08 14.98
C THR A 435 -17.72 -5.51 14.49
N LEU A 436 -16.45 -5.93 14.52
CA LEU A 436 -16.05 -7.30 14.19
C LEU A 436 -16.33 -8.30 15.33
N THR A 437 -16.66 -7.83 16.53
CA THR A 437 -16.72 -8.60 17.77
C THR A 437 -18.07 -9.32 17.90
N PRO A 438 -18.16 -10.66 17.74
CA PRO A 438 -19.39 -11.40 17.96
C PRO A 438 -19.69 -11.57 19.46
N GLN A 439 -20.90 -11.95 19.80
CA GLN A 439 -21.29 -12.38 21.13
C GLN A 439 -21.02 -13.89 21.33
N SER A 440 -20.50 -14.27 22.51
CA SER A 440 -20.10 -15.67 22.76
C SER A 440 -21.28 -16.59 23.17
N ASN A 441 -22.21 -16.07 23.97
CA ASN A 441 -23.34 -16.81 24.48
C ASN A 441 -24.62 -15.99 24.27
N GLY A 442 -25.77 -16.65 24.29
CA GLY A 442 -27.06 -16.02 24.04
C GLY A 442 -27.52 -16.29 22.62
N ASN A 443 -27.65 -15.30 21.80
CA ASN A 443 -28.18 -15.45 20.44
C ASN A 443 -27.10 -15.70 19.41
N ALA A 444 -27.31 -16.67 18.54
CA ALA A 444 -26.39 -17.04 17.46
C ALA A 444 -26.24 -15.94 16.38
N ASP A 445 -27.07 -14.89 16.42
CA ASP A 445 -27.16 -13.78 15.51
C ASP A 445 -26.66 -12.45 16.10
N SER A 446 -26.11 -12.45 17.32
CA SER A 446 -25.76 -11.21 18.00
C SER A 446 -24.30 -10.83 17.85
N VAL A 447 -24.06 -9.55 17.55
CA VAL A 447 -22.75 -8.91 17.40
C VAL A 447 -22.69 -7.66 18.29
N PHE A 448 -21.51 -7.28 18.75
CA PHE A 448 -21.31 -6.00 19.42
C PHE A 448 -21.44 -4.86 18.40
N GLY A 449 -22.15 -3.83 18.78
CA GLY A 449 -22.29 -2.58 18.06
C GLY A 449 -21.89 -1.39 18.90
N ILE A 450 -21.56 -0.29 18.25
CA ILE A 450 -21.45 1.02 18.86
C ILE A 450 -22.79 1.71 18.62
N TYR A 451 -23.51 2.00 19.71
CA TYR A 451 -24.78 2.68 19.61
C TYR A 451 -24.60 4.16 19.18
N ASP A 452 -25.65 4.73 18.63
CA ASP A 452 -25.68 6.15 18.22
C ASP A 452 -25.34 7.10 19.39
N ASN A 453 -25.67 6.74 20.63
CA ASN A 453 -25.28 7.48 21.82
C ASN A 453 -23.85 7.21 22.31
N GLY A 454 -23.06 6.34 21.66
CA GLY A 454 -21.68 6.01 21.98
C GLY A 454 -21.51 4.80 22.92
N GLY A 455 -22.57 4.27 23.50
CA GLY A 455 -22.48 3.05 24.30
C GLY A 455 -22.04 1.84 23.47
N VAL A 456 -21.28 0.94 24.08
CA VAL A 456 -20.86 -0.33 23.45
C VAL A 456 -21.71 -1.43 24.05
N ALA A 457 -22.47 -2.12 23.21
CA ALA A 457 -23.32 -3.21 23.67
C ALA A 457 -23.41 -4.35 22.66
N HIS A 458 -23.76 -5.52 23.19
CA HIS A 458 -24.14 -6.70 22.42
C HIS A 458 -25.65 -6.72 22.15
N GLY A 459 -26.10 -7.72 21.39
CA GLY A 459 -27.52 -7.95 21.12
C GLY A 459 -28.03 -7.24 19.89
N GLN A 460 -27.13 -6.64 19.10
CA GLN A 460 -27.48 -6.17 17.78
C GLN A 460 -27.61 -7.38 16.86
N GLY A 461 -28.84 -7.72 16.50
CA GLY A 461 -29.11 -8.79 15.53
C GLY A 461 -28.43 -8.44 14.20
N THR A 462 -27.69 -9.39 13.65
CA THR A 462 -26.84 -9.21 12.44
C THR A 462 -27.61 -8.70 11.22
N ARG A 463 -28.92 -8.88 11.18
CA ARG A 463 -29.83 -8.42 10.12
C ARG A 463 -30.01 -6.90 10.03
N GLY A 464 -29.74 -6.16 11.10
CA GLY A 464 -29.97 -4.72 11.15
C GLY A 464 -29.08 -3.94 10.18
N GLY A 465 -29.55 -2.80 9.70
CA GLY A 465 -28.76 -1.91 8.87
C GLY A 465 -27.98 -0.90 9.71
N MET A 466 -26.71 -1.15 9.97
CA MET A 466 -25.83 -0.25 10.72
C MET A 466 -24.67 0.25 9.86
N ASN A 467 -24.06 1.37 10.27
CA ASN A 467 -22.92 1.96 9.56
C ASN A 467 -21.77 0.97 9.43
N ILE A 468 -21.16 0.93 8.24
CA ILE A 468 -20.02 0.10 7.93
C ILE A 468 -18.81 0.99 7.70
N LEU A 469 -17.75 0.76 8.48
CA LEU A 469 -16.48 1.46 8.36
C LEU A 469 -15.38 0.44 8.02
N PRO A 470 -15.00 0.33 6.75
CA PRO A 470 -13.90 -0.54 6.34
C PRO A 470 -12.64 -0.26 7.15
N THR A 471 -12.08 -1.33 7.69
CA THR A 471 -10.88 -1.31 8.53
C THR A 471 -9.90 -2.35 8.00
N LEU A 472 -8.63 -2.04 7.96
CA LEU A 472 -7.61 -2.90 7.38
C LEU A 472 -6.22 -2.63 7.96
N TYR A 473 -5.31 -3.54 7.68
CA TYR A 473 -3.89 -3.35 7.97
C TYR A 473 -3.14 -2.98 6.70
N LEU A 474 -2.26 -1.99 6.80
CA LEU A 474 -1.33 -1.65 5.73
C LEU A 474 -0.19 -2.69 5.68
N ASN A 475 0.34 -2.90 4.49
CA ASN A 475 1.55 -3.70 4.34
C ASN A 475 2.67 -3.15 5.22
N PRO A 476 3.45 -4.04 5.90
CA PRO A 476 4.55 -3.63 6.77
C PRO A 476 5.61 -2.76 6.10
N ASP A 477 5.73 -2.82 4.78
CA ASP A 477 6.64 -2.01 3.96
C ASP A 477 6.10 -0.63 3.58
N THR A 478 4.89 -0.29 4.03
CA THR A 478 4.30 1.03 3.80
C THR A 478 5.15 2.10 4.48
N ILE A 479 5.51 3.13 3.71
CA ILE A 479 6.22 4.30 4.22
C ILE A 479 5.30 5.52 4.25
N ILE A 480 5.46 6.37 5.26
CA ILE A 480 4.95 7.74 5.26
C ILE A 480 5.99 8.59 4.55
N THR A 481 5.59 9.24 3.47
CA THR A 481 6.49 10.11 2.69
C THR A 481 6.55 11.52 3.26
N LYS A 482 5.38 12.07 3.60
CA LYS A 482 5.22 13.41 4.16
C LYS A 482 3.86 13.58 4.83
N GLY A 483 3.66 14.72 5.47
CA GLY A 483 2.43 15.08 6.17
C GLY A 483 2.65 15.29 7.67
N GLU A 484 1.60 15.64 8.37
CA GLU A 484 1.62 15.92 9.82
C GLU A 484 0.58 15.10 10.58
N GLY A 485 -0.23 14.31 9.87
CA GLY A 485 -1.32 13.52 10.44
C GLY A 485 -2.55 14.35 10.83
N THR A 486 -2.54 15.66 10.64
CA THR A 486 -3.71 16.52 10.82
C THR A 486 -4.71 16.34 9.68
N LYS A 487 -5.94 16.81 9.86
CA LYS A 487 -6.97 16.74 8.81
C LYS A 487 -6.59 17.50 7.55
N ASP A 488 -5.90 18.64 7.70
CA ASP A 488 -5.50 19.49 6.57
C ASP A 488 -4.18 19.04 5.93
N LYS A 489 -3.33 18.35 6.69
CA LYS A 489 -2.05 17.80 6.24
C LYS A 489 -1.94 16.31 6.62
N PRO A 490 -2.84 15.45 6.07
CA PRO A 490 -2.82 14.02 6.37
C PRO A 490 -1.48 13.39 5.96
N TYR A 491 -1.11 12.31 6.62
CA TYR A 491 0.02 11.51 6.19
C TYR A 491 -0.20 11.01 4.76
N LYS A 492 0.80 11.16 3.91
CA LYS A 492 0.87 10.63 2.55
C LYS A 492 1.72 9.40 2.56
N ILE A 493 1.17 8.30 2.09
CA ILE A 493 1.80 6.98 2.15
C ILE A 493 2.04 6.41 0.76
N LYS A 494 3.03 5.55 0.67
CA LYS A 494 3.26 4.67 -0.49
C LYS A 494 3.82 3.33 0.00
N THR A 495 3.65 2.29 -0.79
CA THR A 495 4.41 1.06 -0.60
C THR A 495 5.76 1.16 -1.31
N ASN A 496 6.75 0.50 -0.77
CA ASN A 496 8.08 0.45 -1.36
C ASN A 496 8.42 -0.97 -1.85
N ASN A 497 7.43 -1.85 -1.97
CA ASN A 497 7.66 -3.18 -2.51
C ASN A 497 7.73 -3.17 -4.05
N LEU A 498 8.35 -4.19 -4.59
CA LEU A 498 8.69 -4.27 -6.00
C LEU A 498 7.44 -4.35 -6.90
N ALA A 499 6.41 -5.11 -6.50
CA ALA A 499 5.16 -5.21 -7.26
C ALA A 499 4.39 -3.88 -7.28
N ALA A 500 4.26 -3.23 -6.12
CA ALA A 500 3.61 -1.93 -6.01
C ALA A 500 4.36 -0.85 -6.81
N ARG A 501 5.69 -0.92 -6.85
CA ARG A 501 6.50 -0.01 -7.68
C ARG A 501 6.18 -0.16 -9.17
N ILE A 502 6.14 -1.38 -9.68
CA ILE A 502 5.81 -1.67 -11.08
C ILE A 502 4.38 -1.20 -11.40
N THR A 503 3.43 -1.55 -10.54
CA THR A 503 2.01 -1.17 -10.70
C THR A 503 1.84 0.36 -10.67
N SER A 504 2.48 1.04 -9.71
CA SER A 504 2.42 2.50 -9.58
C SER A 504 3.06 3.23 -10.78
N LEU A 505 4.17 2.72 -11.30
CA LEU A 505 4.77 3.25 -12.52
C LEU A 505 3.79 3.17 -13.69
N TYR A 506 3.17 2.00 -13.88
CA TYR A 506 2.18 1.82 -14.94
C TYR A 506 0.96 2.73 -14.75
N GLU A 507 0.40 2.81 -13.54
CA GLU A 507 -0.82 3.59 -13.27
C GLU A 507 -0.61 5.11 -13.36
N SER A 508 0.61 5.60 -13.10
CA SER A 508 0.91 7.04 -12.98
C SER A 508 0.98 7.79 -14.31
N SER A 509 1.04 7.11 -15.45
CA SER A 509 1.16 7.73 -16.77
C SER A 509 -0.11 7.60 -17.60
N SER A 510 -0.25 8.43 -18.63
CA SER A 510 -1.28 8.25 -19.66
C SER A 510 -1.02 6.98 -20.48
N LYS A 511 -2.09 6.39 -21.05
CA LYS A 511 -2.02 5.17 -21.83
C LYS A 511 -2.28 5.44 -23.30
N THR A 512 -1.53 4.71 -24.14
CA THR A 512 -1.75 4.68 -25.60
C THR A 512 -2.26 3.30 -25.98
N SER A 513 -3.32 3.23 -26.75
CA SER A 513 -3.83 1.96 -27.29
C SER A 513 -2.97 1.50 -28.46
N VAL A 514 -2.52 0.24 -28.41
CA VAL A 514 -1.70 -0.40 -29.45
C VAL A 514 -2.33 -1.74 -29.79
N THR A 515 -2.52 -2.00 -31.08
CA THR A 515 -3.11 -3.27 -31.55
C THR A 515 -2.03 -4.17 -32.15
N ASN A 516 -2.05 -5.45 -31.76
CA ASN A 516 -1.20 -6.49 -32.35
C ASN A 516 -2.04 -7.76 -32.50
N GLY A 517 -2.08 -8.30 -33.72
CA GLY A 517 -3.06 -9.32 -34.08
C GLY A 517 -4.49 -8.79 -33.88
N SER A 518 -5.31 -9.57 -33.21
CA SER A 518 -6.72 -9.21 -32.91
C SER A 518 -6.92 -8.53 -31.54
N LYS A 519 -5.85 -8.19 -30.82
CA LYS A 519 -5.91 -7.65 -29.46
C LYS A 519 -5.38 -6.23 -29.36
N THR A 520 -6.03 -5.43 -28.53
CA THR A 520 -5.61 -4.06 -28.20
C THR A 520 -5.06 -4.03 -26.77
N TYR A 521 -3.90 -3.43 -26.61
CA TYR A 521 -3.13 -3.33 -25.38
C TYR A 521 -3.04 -1.87 -24.93
N GLN A 522 -2.91 -1.65 -23.64
CA GLN A 522 -2.71 -0.32 -23.06
C GLN A 522 -1.23 -0.15 -22.71
N TYR A 523 -0.57 0.79 -23.39
CA TYR A 523 0.86 1.06 -23.29
C TYR A 523 1.12 2.30 -22.47
N ASP A 524 1.97 2.19 -21.47
CA ASP A 524 2.67 3.31 -20.82
C ASP A 524 4.00 3.53 -21.54
N THR A 525 4.04 4.53 -22.42
CA THR A 525 5.24 4.84 -23.21
C THR A 525 6.33 5.54 -22.40
N THR A 526 5.99 6.11 -21.25
CA THR A 526 6.93 6.82 -20.36
C THR A 526 7.83 5.84 -19.62
N ASN A 527 7.24 4.75 -19.08
CA ASN A 527 7.95 3.77 -18.29
C ASN A 527 8.22 2.44 -19.02
N SER A 528 7.86 2.38 -20.30
CA SER A 528 7.97 1.17 -21.12
C SER A 528 7.25 -0.03 -20.49
N LEU A 529 6.02 0.19 -20.03
CA LEU A 529 5.15 -0.82 -19.42
C LEU A 529 3.87 -1.00 -20.24
N MET A 530 3.38 -2.21 -20.27
CA MET A 530 2.10 -2.54 -20.89
C MET A 530 1.28 -3.51 -20.04
N LYS A 531 -0.05 -3.51 -20.20
CA LYS A 531 -0.89 -4.62 -19.74
C LYS A 531 -1.08 -5.61 -20.89
N ASP A 532 -0.74 -6.89 -20.62
CA ASP A 532 -1.02 -7.98 -21.56
C ASP A 532 -2.52 -8.35 -21.57
N ALA A 533 -2.91 -9.27 -22.45
CA ALA A 533 -4.31 -9.67 -22.60
C ALA A 533 -4.93 -10.28 -21.31
N ALA A 534 -4.11 -10.81 -20.41
CA ALA A 534 -4.51 -11.35 -19.12
C ALA A 534 -4.51 -10.31 -17.99
N GLY A 535 -4.08 -9.07 -18.28
CA GLY A 535 -4.02 -7.98 -17.31
C GLY A 535 -2.71 -7.88 -16.54
N HIS A 536 -1.68 -8.68 -16.86
CA HIS A 536 -0.36 -8.58 -16.23
C HIS A 536 0.39 -7.35 -16.74
N ILE A 537 1.19 -6.74 -15.88
CA ILE A 537 2.02 -5.59 -16.24
C ILE A 537 3.40 -6.07 -16.63
N ARG A 538 3.81 -5.79 -17.88
CA ARG A 538 5.07 -6.26 -18.46
C ARG A 538 5.93 -5.10 -18.96
N TYR A 539 7.25 -5.25 -18.87
CA TYR A 539 8.21 -4.34 -19.51
C TYR A 539 8.39 -4.71 -20.98
N TYR A 540 8.34 -3.71 -21.86
CA TYR A 540 8.51 -3.86 -23.31
C TYR A 540 9.51 -2.86 -23.91
N GLY A 541 9.86 -3.06 -25.19
CA GLY A 541 10.65 -2.12 -25.97
C GLY A 541 12.15 -2.44 -25.96
N GLU A 542 12.96 -1.48 -26.39
CA GLU A 542 14.39 -1.68 -26.62
C GLU A 542 15.20 -1.70 -25.30
N SER A 543 14.96 -0.72 -24.44
CA SER A 543 15.76 -0.50 -23.20
C SER A 543 14.91 -0.03 -22.03
N PRO A 544 14.00 -0.84 -21.50
CA PRO A 544 13.21 -0.46 -20.34
C PRO A 544 14.08 -0.36 -19.07
N ASN A 545 13.66 0.51 -18.14
CA ASN A 545 14.28 0.65 -16.82
C ASN A 545 13.82 -0.46 -15.87
N ASN A 546 14.26 -1.68 -16.12
CA ASN A 546 13.83 -2.89 -15.41
C ASN A 546 14.99 -3.69 -14.82
N TYR A 547 16.12 -3.05 -14.54
CA TYR A 547 17.28 -3.69 -13.95
C TYR A 547 17.13 -3.84 -12.44
N ILE A 548 17.58 -4.98 -11.91
CA ILE A 548 17.59 -5.31 -10.48
C ILE A 548 18.88 -6.05 -10.13
N TYR A 549 19.48 -5.74 -8.97
CA TYR A 549 20.52 -6.55 -8.39
C TYR A 549 19.90 -7.78 -7.72
N PHE A 550 20.34 -8.94 -8.13
CA PHE A 550 19.92 -10.22 -7.57
C PHE A 550 21.10 -11.19 -7.53
N ASN A 551 20.94 -12.35 -6.86
CA ASN A 551 21.99 -13.33 -6.66
C ASN A 551 23.27 -12.70 -6.09
N CYS A 552 23.11 -11.92 -4.99
CA CYS A 552 24.20 -11.20 -4.34
C CYS A 552 24.97 -12.09 -3.37
N SER A 553 26.29 -11.97 -3.33
CA SER A 553 27.10 -12.52 -2.25
C SER A 553 26.87 -11.76 -0.94
N ASN A 554 26.52 -10.48 -1.02
CA ASN A 554 26.19 -9.62 0.12
C ASN A 554 25.02 -8.68 -0.21
N TYR A 555 23.85 -8.91 0.39
CA TYR A 555 22.65 -8.05 0.24
C TYR A 555 22.71 -6.76 1.04
N SER A 556 23.59 -6.64 2.03
CA SER A 556 23.79 -5.38 2.75
C SER A 556 24.51 -4.35 1.88
N SER A 557 25.35 -4.79 0.94
CA SER A 557 26.10 -3.97 -0.02
C SER A 557 25.88 -4.50 -1.43
N GLN A 558 24.81 -4.07 -2.08
CA GLN A 558 24.42 -4.51 -3.43
C GLN A 558 25.07 -3.61 -4.49
N THR A 559 26.11 -4.13 -5.13
CA THR A 559 26.90 -3.46 -6.18
C THR A 559 27.12 -4.40 -7.37
N SER A 560 27.66 -3.92 -8.46
CA SER A 560 28.01 -4.75 -9.62
C SER A 560 29.07 -5.80 -9.35
N THR A 561 29.83 -5.67 -8.24
CA THR A 561 30.86 -6.66 -7.82
C THR A 561 30.29 -7.72 -6.89
N THR A 562 29.26 -7.41 -6.13
CA THR A 562 28.64 -8.34 -5.17
C THR A 562 27.41 -9.03 -5.71
N CYS A 563 26.74 -8.48 -6.72
CA CYS A 563 25.47 -8.96 -7.26
C CYS A 563 25.54 -9.17 -8.78
N GLU A 564 24.67 -10.02 -9.28
CA GLU A 564 24.35 -10.09 -10.70
C GLU A 564 23.30 -9.06 -11.07
N LYS A 565 23.35 -8.54 -12.30
CA LYS A 565 22.26 -7.75 -12.88
C LYS A 565 21.24 -8.68 -13.50
N TRP A 566 20.04 -8.68 -12.95
CA TRP A 566 18.87 -9.35 -13.50
C TRP A 566 17.92 -8.32 -14.11
N ARG A 567 16.94 -8.78 -14.88
CA ARG A 567 15.94 -7.92 -15.50
C ARG A 567 14.54 -8.37 -15.06
N ILE A 568 13.68 -7.39 -14.78
CA ILE A 568 12.29 -7.65 -14.44
C ILE A 568 11.50 -7.82 -15.73
N ILE A 569 10.85 -8.99 -15.92
CA ILE A 569 9.90 -9.22 -17.01
C ILE A 569 8.60 -8.46 -16.74
N GLY A 570 8.11 -8.52 -15.50
CA GLY A 570 6.89 -7.83 -15.11
C GLY A 570 6.34 -8.30 -13.77
N TYR A 571 5.15 -7.80 -13.46
CA TYR A 571 4.28 -8.32 -12.40
C TYR A 571 3.27 -9.27 -13.05
N VAL A 572 3.51 -10.56 -12.93
CA VAL A 572 2.85 -11.65 -13.66
C VAL A 572 2.40 -12.72 -12.67
N ASP A 573 1.18 -13.22 -12.79
CA ASP A 573 0.61 -14.26 -11.92
C ASP A 573 0.78 -13.94 -10.42
N ASN A 574 0.54 -12.66 -10.06
CA ASN A 574 0.68 -12.11 -8.70
C ASN A 574 2.09 -12.23 -8.09
N LYS A 575 3.13 -12.34 -8.92
CA LYS A 575 4.55 -12.37 -8.53
C LYS A 575 5.38 -11.49 -9.43
N VAL A 576 6.56 -11.09 -8.96
CA VAL A 576 7.52 -10.37 -9.81
C VAL A 576 8.40 -11.37 -10.52
N LYS A 577 8.29 -11.43 -11.84
CA LYS A 577 9.03 -12.35 -12.70
C LYS A 577 10.35 -11.73 -13.15
N LEU A 578 11.45 -12.43 -12.91
CA LEU A 578 12.80 -12.01 -13.29
C LEU A 578 13.43 -12.96 -14.29
N ILE A 579 14.29 -12.42 -15.14
CA ILE A 579 15.20 -13.17 -15.99
C ILE A 579 16.64 -12.76 -15.70
N ARG A 580 17.57 -13.72 -15.68
CA ARG A 580 19.00 -13.41 -15.54
C ARG A 580 19.48 -12.54 -16.72
N GLY A 581 20.34 -11.57 -16.48
CA GLY A 581 20.83 -10.63 -17.49
C GLY A 581 21.71 -11.23 -18.58
N SER A 582 22.07 -12.51 -18.50
CA SER A 582 22.85 -13.24 -19.48
C SER A 582 22.63 -14.75 -19.35
N GLN A 583 22.96 -15.50 -20.38
CA GLN A 583 22.96 -16.98 -20.35
C GLN A 583 23.97 -17.51 -19.31
N ILE A 584 23.68 -18.69 -18.75
CA ILE A 584 24.60 -19.43 -17.84
C ILE A 584 25.51 -20.41 -18.58
N GLY A 585 25.35 -20.52 -19.86
CA GLY A 585 26.05 -21.43 -20.74
C GLY A 585 25.13 -22.04 -21.78
N THR A 586 25.66 -22.93 -22.56
CA THR A 586 24.92 -23.67 -23.61
C THR A 586 24.85 -25.15 -23.24
N PHE A 587 23.62 -25.66 -23.10
CA PHE A 587 23.36 -27.04 -22.68
C PHE A 587 22.16 -27.59 -23.43
N SER A 588 22.04 -28.95 -23.50
CA SER A 588 20.82 -29.58 -23.97
C SER A 588 19.67 -29.32 -23.00
N TRP A 589 18.48 -29.04 -23.50
CA TRP A 589 17.28 -28.93 -22.69
C TRP A 589 16.95 -30.28 -22.03
N ASP A 590 16.99 -31.35 -22.86
CA ASP A 590 16.99 -32.73 -22.42
C ASP A 590 17.69 -33.57 -23.49
N ASN A 591 18.38 -34.64 -23.09
CA ASN A 591 18.99 -35.61 -24.01
C ASN A 591 18.71 -37.07 -23.61
N LYS A 592 17.69 -37.25 -22.77
CA LYS A 592 17.24 -38.60 -22.40
C LYS A 592 16.65 -39.31 -23.62
N ASN A 593 16.90 -40.59 -23.74
CA ASN A 593 16.38 -41.41 -24.85
C ASN A 593 14.84 -41.42 -24.74
N ASP A 594 14.17 -40.86 -25.76
CA ASP A 594 12.74 -41.04 -25.96
C ASP A 594 12.54 -41.98 -27.14
N SER A 595 12.28 -43.24 -26.84
CA SER A 595 12.10 -44.33 -27.84
C SER A 595 10.85 -44.13 -28.72
N THR A 596 10.03 -43.14 -28.49
CA THR A 596 8.83 -42.86 -29.30
C THR A 596 9.14 -42.16 -30.61
N GLY A 597 10.39 -41.73 -30.85
CA GLY A 597 10.82 -40.98 -32.05
C GLY A 597 11.81 -41.67 -32.97
N GLY A 598 12.18 -42.94 -32.77
CA GLY A 598 13.13 -43.70 -33.62
C GLY A 598 14.46 -44.01 -32.93
N THR A 599 15.48 -44.33 -33.75
CA THR A 599 16.79 -44.80 -33.27
C THR A 599 17.72 -43.72 -32.72
N LEU A 600 17.34 -42.45 -32.85
CA LEU A 600 18.14 -41.31 -32.42
C LEU A 600 17.61 -40.73 -31.10
N THR A 601 18.48 -40.31 -30.21
CA THR A 601 18.14 -39.70 -28.90
C THR A 601 17.99 -38.21 -29.10
N TYR A 602 16.76 -37.75 -29.32
CA TYR A 602 16.45 -36.33 -29.47
C TYR A 602 16.10 -35.62 -28.17
N GLY A 603 16.15 -36.33 -27.05
CA GLY A 603 15.67 -35.88 -25.79
C GLY A 603 14.14 -36.01 -25.67
N LYS A 604 13.62 -35.65 -24.54
CA LYS A 604 12.21 -35.70 -24.19
C LYS A 604 11.69 -34.31 -23.84
N ASN A 605 10.60 -33.87 -24.45
CA ASN A 605 10.04 -32.55 -24.19
C ASN A 605 9.14 -32.48 -22.94
N ASP A 606 9.59 -33.14 -21.87
CA ASP A 606 8.92 -33.18 -20.57
C ASP A 606 9.77 -32.42 -19.55
N TRP A 607 9.33 -31.19 -19.21
CA TRP A 607 10.04 -30.35 -18.26
C TRP A 607 10.23 -31.01 -16.91
N THR A 608 9.25 -31.77 -16.43
CA THR A 608 9.29 -32.40 -15.10
C THR A 608 10.38 -33.46 -14.94
N THR A 609 10.88 -33.97 -16.04
CA THR A 609 11.97 -34.95 -16.08
C THR A 609 13.22 -34.44 -16.79
N ALA A 610 13.15 -33.24 -17.39
CA ALA A 610 14.22 -32.67 -18.21
C ALA A 610 15.52 -32.45 -17.43
N ARG A 611 16.65 -32.73 -18.09
CA ARG A 611 17.97 -32.58 -17.46
C ARG A 611 18.29 -31.12 -17.12
N ILE A 612 17.82 -30.17 -17.93
CA ILE A 612 17.98 -28.74 -17.65
C ILE A 612 17.17 -28.30 -16.40
N MET A 613 15.98 -28.87 -16.20
CA MET A 613 15.19 -28.61 -14.99
C MET A 613 15.96 -29.08 -13.75
N ARG A 614 16.56 -30.26 -13.79
CA ARG A 614 17.36 -30.83 -12.69
C ARG A 614 18.63 -30.00 -12.42
N LEU A 615 19.27 -29.48 -13.46
CA LEU A 615 20.45 -28.61 -13.34
C LEU A 615 20.09 -27.33 -12.53
N LEU A 616 18.93 -26.75 -12.78
CA LEU A 616 18.51 -25.44 -12.26
C LEU A 616 17.90 -25.51 -10.86
N ASN A 617 17.34 -26.66 -10.43
CA ASN A 617 16.51 -26.75 -9.25
C ASN A 617 17.09 -27.66 -8.16
N PRO A 618 16.68 -27.50 -6.88
CA PRO A 618 17.05 -28.44 -5.82
C PRO A 618 16.42 -29.82 -6.05
N SER A 619 17.04 -30.85 -5.50
CA SER A 619 16.63 -32.24 -5.67
C SER A 619 15.23 -32.58 -5.14
N THR A 620 14.62 -31.71 -4.38
CA THR A 620 13.23 -31.86 -3.91
C THR A 620 12.19 -31.78 -5.03
N TYR A 621 12.57 -31.25 -6.21
CA TYR A 621 11.66 -31.08 -7.36
C TYR A 621 11.83 -32.15 -8.45
N TYR A 622 12.73 -33.11 -8.27
CA TYR A 622 12.93 -34.21 -9.22
C TYR A 622 13.37 -35.47 -8.53
N THR A 623 13.09 -36.61 -9.15
CA THR A 623 13.64 -37.91 -8.72
C THR A 623 15.04 -38.07 -9.31
N THR A 624 16.01 -38.47 -8.47
CA THR A 624 17.36 -38.80 -8.91
C THR A 624 17.27 -40.03 -9.79
N ASP A 625 17.79 -39.97 -11.02
CA ASP A 625 17.89 -41.12 -11.90
C ASP A 625 19.25 -41.80 -11.68
N SER A 626 19.23 -43.08 -11.32
CA SER A 626 20.44 -43.85 -11.12
C SER A 626 21.29 -43.94 -12.41
N ASN A 627 20.69 -43.81 -13.57
CA ASN A 627 21.37 -43.83 -14.88
C ASN A 627 22.02 -42.47 -15.23
N ASP A 628 21.73 -41.41 -14.53
CA ASP A 628 22.33 -40.11 -14.75
C ASP A 628 23.71 -39.92 -14.11
N ASN A 629 24.18 -40.88 -13.32
CA ASN A 629 25.47 -40.83 -12.59
C ASN A 629 25.70 -39.49 -11.83
N GLY A 630 24.61 -38.78 -11.47
CA GLY A 630 24.66 -37.49 -10.82
C GLY A 630 25.02 -36.30 -11.72
N TYR A 631 25.13 -36.47 -13.03
CA TYR A 631 25.48 -35.41 -13.96
C TYR A 631 24.45 -34.28 -13.99
N GLY A 632 24.93 -33.06 -13.91
CA GLY A 632 24.12 -31.83 -14.00
C GLY A 632 23.18 -31.56 -12.82
N GLN A 633 22.98 -32.49 -11.89
CA GLN A 633 21.97 -32.43 -10.85
C GLN A 633 22.25 -31.32 -9.85
N SER A 634 21.33 -30.31 -9.82
CA SER A 634 21.36 -29.15 -8.93
C SER A 634 22.66 -28.34 -8.95
N LEU A 635 23.50 -28.46 -9.98
CA LEU A 635 24.80 -27.79 -10.03
C LEU A 635 24.65 -26.28 -10.03
N TYR A 636 23.73 -25.72 -10.83
CA TYR A 636 23.44 -24.29 -10.83
C TYR A 636 22.81 -23.84 -9.50
N TRP A 637 21.83 -24.61 -8.98
CA TRP A 637 21.20 -24.30 -7.70
C TRP A 637 22.17 -24.25 -6.52
N ASN A 638 23.17 -25.13 -6.53
CA ASN A 638 24.14 -25.24 -5.44
C ASN A 638 25.46 -24.51 -5.70
N ALA A 639 25.58 -23.78 -6.82
CA ALA A 639 26.80 -23.10 -7.25
C ALA A 639 28.03 -24.03 -7.23
N LYS A 640 27.94 -25.19 -7.92
CA LYS A 640 28.98 -26.19 -7.99
C LYS A 640 29.45 -26.43 -9.42
N SER A 641 30.67 -26.92 -9.57
CA SER A 641 31.19 -27.46 -10.82
C SER A 641 30.88 -28.96 -10.93
N GLY A 642 30.89 -29.46 -12.18
CA GLY A 642 30.60 -30.83 -12.46
C GLY A 642 30.53 -31.13 -13.95
N THR A 643 29.74 -32.13 -14.33
CA THR A 643 29.49 -32.51 -15.73
C THR A 643 28.04 -32.25 -16.11
N CYS A 644 27.82 -31.57 -17.26
CA CYS A 644 26.51 -31.24 -17.80
C CYS A 644 26.30 -31.94 -19.15
N PHE A 645 25.05 -32.07 -19.56
CA PHE A 645 24.66 -32.58 -20.86
C PHE A 645 24.80 -31.55 -21.97
N SER A 646 25.39 -31.93 -23.09
CA SER A 646 25.78 -31.00 -24.14
C SER A 646 25.22 -31.35 -25.52
N ASP A 647 24.70 -32.53 -25.77
CA ASP A 647 24.18 -32.99 -27.07
C ASP A 647 23.44 -34.32 -26.93
N ILE A 648 23.07 -34.91 -28.10
CA ILE A 648 22.43 -36.23 -28.21
C ILE A 648 23.24 -37.36 -27.56
N ASN A 649 22.62 -38.54 -27.39
CA ASN A 649 23.28 -39.76 -26.90
C ASN A 649 24.02 -39.57 -25.58
N ASN A 650 23.48 -38.80 -24.67
CA ASN A 650 24.07 -38.48 -23.35
C ASN A 650 25.47 -37.84 -23.44
N ALA A 651 25.76 -37.12 -24.52
CA ALA A 651 27.01 -36.37 -24.65
C ALA A 651 27.14 -35.37 -23.49
N THR A 652 28.32 -35.29 -22.92
CA THR A 652 28.60 -34.49 -21.75
C THR A 652 29.77 -33.53 -21.96
N LYS A 653 29.80 -32.47 -21.17
CA LYS A 653 30.93 -31.54 -21.07
C LYS A 653 31.13 -31.05 -19.64
N SER A 654 32.33 -30.62 -19.31
CA SER A 654 32.58 -29.91 -18.06
C SER A 654 31.78 -28.62 -17.95
N CYS A 655 31.24 -28.34 -16.77
CA CYS A 655 30.49 -27.11 -16.45
C CYS A 655 30.83 -26.60 -15.06
N ASP A 656 30.91 -25.30 -14.93
CA ASP A 656 31.22 -24.64 -13.65
C ASP A 656 30.24 -23.52 -13.34
N PHE A 657 29.53 -23.66 -12.23
CA PHE A 657 28.56 -22.70 -11.71
C PHE A 657 29.02 -22.03 -10.42
N THR A 658 30.26 -22.20 -9.99
CA THR A 658 30.77 -21.68 -8.73
C THR A 658 30.66 -20.15 -8.63
N SER A 659 30.82 -19.45 -9.76
CA SER A 659 30.69 -17.99 -9.83
C SER A 659 29.29 -17.49 -10.22
N ILE A 660 28.56 -18.25 -11.05
CA ILE A 660 27.29 -17.82 -11.67
C ILE A 660 26.05 -18.57 -11.17
N GLY A 661 26.24 -19.61 -10.35
CA GLY A 661 25.14 -20.32 -9.68
C GLY A 661 24.51 -19.51 -8.55
N ILE A 662 23.48 -20.07 -7.91
CA ILE A 662 22.80 -19.43 -6.78
C ILE A 662 23.72 -19.38 -5.57
N LYS A 663 24.24 -18.20 -5.24
CA LYS A 663 25.38 -17.98 -4.34
C LYS A 663 25.15 -18.41 -2.89
N ASN A 664 23.95 -18.15 -2.32
CA ASN A 664 23.73 -18.36 -0.88
C ASN A 664 22.27 -18.69 -0.54
N THR A 665 22.04 -19.03 0.73
CA THR A 665 20.71 -19.38 1.27
C THR A 665 19.76 -18.19 1.22
N THR A 666 20.23 -16.97 1.44
CA THR A 666 19.41 -15.77 1.34
C THR A 666 18.79 -15.66 -0.06
N THR A 667 19.61 -15.78 -1.10
CA THR A 667 19.10 -15.76 -2.49
C THR A 667 18.09 -16.89 -2.74
N ARG A 668 18.38 -18.12 -2.26
CA ARG A 668 17.45 -19.26 -2.43
C ARG A 668 16.09 -19.01 -1.78
N ASN A 669 16.08 -18.37 -0.60
CA ASN A 669 14.86 -18.04 0.14
C ASN A 669 14.03 -16.94 -0.54
N LEU A 670 14.65 -16.04 -1.29
CA LEU A 670 13.95 -14.99 -2.06
C LEU A 670 13.22 -15.55 -3.29
N ILE A 671 13.65 -16.71 -3.80
CA ILE A 671 13.02 -17.34 -4.96
C ILE A 671 11.75 -18.05 -4.52
N SER A 672 10.59 -17.52 -4.97
CA SER A 672 9.30 -18.12 -4.69
C SER A 672 9.13 -19.46 -5.39
N GLU A 673 8.58 -20.41 -4.67
CA GLU A 673 7.99 -21.60 -5.30
C GLU A 673 6.79 -21.17 -6.14
N THR A 674 6.72 -21.60 -7.37
CA THR A 674 5.72 -21.12 -8.33
C THR A 674 5.28 -22.23 -9.26
N LYS A 675 4.01 -22.20 -9.64
CA LYS A 675 3.46 -23.01 -10.72
C LYS A 675 3.94 -22.46 -12.06
N TYR A 676 4.55 -23.30 -12.86
CA TYR A 676 4.88 -23.08 -14.26
C TYR A 676 3.89 -23.85 -15.15
N TYR A 677 3.44 -23.18 -16.20
CA TYR A 677 2.52 -23.77 -17.19
C TYR A 677 3.31 -24.38 -18.33
N LEU A 678 3.00 -25.60 -18.69
CA LEU A 678 3.75 -26.41 -19.64
C LEU A 678 2.95 -26.76 -20.91
N GLY A 679 1.83 -26.09 -21.14
CA GLY A 679 1.09 -26.21 -22.40
C GLY A 679 1.94 -25.73 -23.58
N GLY A 680 1.70 -26.26 -24.75
CA GLY A 680 2.45 -25.96 -25.98
C GLY A 680 1.55 -25.69 -27.18
N SER A 681 2.17 -25.34 -28.27
CA SER A 681 1.54 -25.18 -29.58
C SER A 681 2.28 -26.00 -30.64
N ASN A 682 1.59 -26.36 -31.73
CA ASN A 682 2.16 -26.92 -32.93
C ASN A 682 2.15 -25.91 -34.12
N THR A 683 1.72 -24.69 -33.87
CA THR A 683 1.53 -23.64 -34.86
C THR A 683 2.56 -22.54 -34.70
N PHE A 684 3.21 -22.12 -35.79
CA PHE A 684 4.21 -21.05 -35.81
C PHE A 684 3.63 -19.64 -35.91
N SER A 685 2.66 -19.44 -36.81
CA SER A 685 2.10 -18.13 -37.12
C SER A 685 1.08 -17.69 -36.08
N ILE A 686 1.55 -17.46 -34.86
CA ILE A 686 0.73 -17.06 -33.71
C ILE A 686 1.28 -15.81 -33.04
N TYR A 687 0.37 -15.00 -32.54
CA TYR A 687 0.69 -13.79 -31.76
C TYR A 687 0.93 -14.09 -30.29
N SER A 688 1.55 -13.17 -29.60
CA SER A 688 1.95 -13.33 -28.19
C SER A 688 0.79 -13.70 -27.26
N ASN A 689 -0.41 -13.17 -27.47
CA ASN A 689 -1.61 -13.50 -26.69
C ASN A 689 -2.10 -14.93 -26.93
N GLN A 690 -2.06 -15.39 -28.19
CA GLN A 690 -2.45 -16.75 -28.54
C GLN A 690 -1.47 -17.75 -27.93
N MET A 691 -0.16 -17.45 -28.01
CA MET A 691 0.86 -18.29 -27.37
C MET A 691 0.70 -18.34 -25.87
N TYR A 692 0.39 -17.20 -25.22
CA TYR A 692 0.08 -17.15 -23.79
C TYR A 692 -1.08 -18.09 -23.41
N ASP A 693 -2.13 -18.14 -24.23
CA ASP A 693 -3.28 -19.02 -24.01
C ASP A 693 -2.89 -20.51 -24.19
N TYR A 694 -2.06 -20.83 -25.20
CA TYR A 694 -1.53 -22.19 -25.41
C TYR A 694 -0.66 -22.66 -24.24
N GLU A 695 0.24 -21.82 -23.75
CA GLU A 695 1.11 -22.12 -22.61
C GLU A 695 0.31 -22.53 -21.36
N ARG A 696 -0.86 -21.93 -21.15
CA ARG A 696 -1.78 -22.21 -20.05
C ARG A 696 -2.87 -23.22 -20.38
N GLY A 697 -2.90 -23.66 -21.61
CA GLY A 697 -3.81 -24.69 -22.12
C GLY A 697 -3.36 -26.11 -21.73
N LYS A 698 -4.10 -27.08 -22.27
CA LYS A 698 -3.83 -28.50 -22.04
C LYS A 698 -3.21 -29.21 -23.26
N ALA A 699 -2.89 -28.46 -24.30
CA ALA A 699 -2.27 -29.03 -25.52
C ALA A 699 -0.80 -29.34 -25.24
N VAL A 700 -0.51 -30.60 -25.04
CA VAL A 700 0.82 -31.18 -24.85
C VAL A 700 0.92 -32.49 -25.58
N PHE A 701 2.12 -32.97 -25.89
CA PHE A 701 2.29 -34.33 -26.39
C PHE A 701 1.73 -35.34 -25.38
N THR A 702 1.09 -36.37 -25.87
CA THR A 702 0.39 -37.38 -25.05
C THR A 702 1.26 -37.85 -23.88
N GLY A 703 0.71 -37.81 -22.66
CA GLY A 703 1.39 -38.26 -21.44
C GLY A 703 2.35 -37.22 -20.82
N ARG A 704 2.42 -35.98 -21.34
CA ARG A 704 3.20 -34.91 -20.72
C ARG A 704 2.34 -34.12 -19.73
N PRO A 705 2.92 -33.68 -18.60
CA PRO A 705 2.24 -32.76 -17.67
C PRO A 705 1.99 -31.38 -18.30
N THR A 706 0.90 -30.77 -17.94
CA THR A 706 0.53 -29.39 -18.35
C THR A 706 0.98 -28.32 -17.37
N GLU A 707 1.45 -28.71 -16.20
CA GLU A 707 1.88 -27.82 -15.11
C GLU A 707 3.02 -28.46 -14.33
N TRP A 708 3.86 -27.62 -13.72
CA TRP A 708 4.91 -28.04 -12.80
C TRP A 708 5.11 -26.97 -11.73
N THR A 709 5.36 -27.35 -10.50
CA THR A 709 5.69 -26.44 -9.40
C THR A 709 7.16 -26.55 -9.03
N GLY A 710 7.87 -25.41 -8.99
CA GLY A 710 9.29 -25.38 -8.64
C GLY A 710 9.83 -23.96 -8.50
N LYS A 711 11.17 -23.83 -8.46
CA LYS A 711 11.87 -22.59 -8.15
C LYS A 711 12.37 -21.84 -9.39
N VAL A 712 13.03 -22.53 -10.31
CA VAL A 712 13.72 -21.95 -11.45
C VAL A 712 13.22 -22.58 -12.74
N GLY A 713 12.76 -21.76 -13.67
CA GLY A 713 12.33 -22.15 -15.01
C GLY A 713 13.13 -21.43 -16.09
N LEU A 714 12.58 -21.45 -17.31
CA LEU A 714 13.02 -20.64 -18.44
C LEU A 714 11.89 -19.67 -18.83
N ALA A 715 12.17 -18.75 -19.76
CA ALA A 715 11.16 -17.84 -20.28
C ALA A 715 10.11 -18.60 -21.08
N TYR A 716 8.90 -18.08 -21.09
CA TYR A 716 7.84 -18.48 -22.00
C TYR A 716 8.06 -17.85 -23.39
N PRO A 717 7.63 -18.47 -24.47
CA PRO A 717 7.55 -17.79 -25.77
C PRO A 717 6.75 -16.49 -25.72
N SER A 718 5.65 -16.46 -24.97
CA SER A 718 4.86 -15.24 -24.77
C SER A 718 5.60 -14.15 -23.97
N ASP A 719 6.49 -14.48 -23.02
CA ASP A 719 7.32 -13.49 -22.33
C ASP A 719 8.21 -12.73 -23.33
N TYR A 720 8.83 -13.48 -24.25
CA TYR A 720 9.64 -12.92 -25.30
C TYR A 720 8.81 -12.08 -26.28
N GLY A 721 7.64 -12.58 -26.64
CA GLY A 721 6.73 -11.87 -27.53
C GLY A 721 6.27 -10.53 -26.97
N TYR A 722 5.83 -10.49 -25.72
CA TYR A 722 5.39 -9.26 -25.05
C TYR A 722 6.54 -8.29 -24.71
N ALA A 723 7.79 -8.73 -24.78
CA ALA A 723 8.95 -7.85 -24.59
C ALA A 723 9.21 -6.93 -25.78
N ALA A 724 8.61 -7.18 -26.94
CA ALA A 724 8.68 -6.34 -28.13
C ALA A 724 7.74 -5.12 -28.01
N ASP A 725 8.09 -4.05 -28.72
CA ASP A 725 7.22 -2.89 -28.90
C ASP A 725 6.27 -3.11 -30.07
N PHE A 726 5.01 -3.37 -29.81
CA PHE A 726 4.00 -3.65 -30.82
C PHE A 726 3.64 -2.45 -31.71
N ARG A 727 4.09 -1.25 -31.37
CA ARG A 727 3.99 -0.09 -32.28
C ARG A 727 4.90 -0.24 -33.50
N SER A 728 5.98 -0.98 -33.34
CA SER A 728 6.96 -1.25 -34.40
C SER A 728 6.90 -2.71 -34.87
N CYS A 729 6.73 -3.66 -33.94
CA CYS A 729 6.66 -5.09 -34.22
C CYS A 729 5.21 -5.57 -34.32
N THR A 730 4.67 -5.60 -35.50
CA THR A 730 3.28 -6.04 -35.78
C THR A 730 3.19 -7.52 -36.21
N GLN A 731 4.30 -8.23 -36.20
CA GLN A 731 4.43 -9.59 -36.68
C GLN A 731 3.91 -10.64 -35.67
N ASP A 732 3.63 -11.85 -36.19
CA ASP A 732 3.54 -13.06 -35.34
C ASP A 732 4.93 -13.51 -34.88
N LEU A 733 4.99 -14.45 -33.94
CA LEU A 733 6.23 -14.84 -33.25
C LEU A 733 7.30 -15.45 -34.17
N ASP A 734 6.90 -16.19 -35.21
CA ASP A 734 7.82 -16.77 -36.19
C ASP A 734 8.59 -15.67 -36.94
N ASN A 735 7.89 -14.60 -37.27
CA ASN A 735 8.40 -13.45 -38.03
C ASN A 735 9.08 -12.37 -37.16
N TYR A 736 9.41 -12.67 -35.91
CA TYR A 736 10.18 -11.77 -35.03
C TYR A 736 11.65 -11.61 -35.44
N ASN A 737 12.11 -12.35 -36.47
CA ASN A 737 13.40 -12.12 -37.14
C ASN A 737 13.47 -10.77 -37.89
N ASN A 738 12.37 -10.06 -38.01
CA ASN A 738 12.30 -8.73 -38.58
C ASN A 738 13.03 -7.71 -37.70
N SER A 739 13.77 -6.79 -38.31
CA SER A 739 14.54 -5.76 -37.61
C SER A 739 13.64 -4.84 -36.75
N ALA A 740 12.42 -4.56 -37.16
CA ALA A 740 11.43 -3.82 -36.40
C ALA A 740 11.03 -4.51 -35.09
N CYS A 741 11.11 -5.84 -35.02
CA CYS A 741 10.87 -6.62 -33.83
C CYS A 741 12.15 -6.76 -33.00
N THR A 742 13.25 -7.22 -33.60
CA THR A 742 14.50 -7.54 -32.89
C THR A 742 15.15 -6.32 -32.24
N SER A 743 15.15 -5.16 -32.90
CA SER A 743 15.72 -3.92 -32.34
C SER A 743 14.86 -3.29 -31.24
N LYS A 744 13.60 -3.70 -31.15
CA LYS A 744 12.62 -3.20 -30.18
C LYS A 744 12.18 -4.27 -29.17
N ASN A 745 13.03 -5.28 -28.93
CA ASN A 745 12.80 -6.34 -27.96
C ASN A 745 14.01 -6.51 -27.06
N TRP A 746 13.91 -6.02 -25.82
CA TRP A 746 15.03 -6.04 -24.86
C TRP A 746 15.47 -7.45 -24.46
N MET A 747 14.61 -8.46 -24.58
CA MET A 747 14.95 -9.86 -24.20
C MET A 747 15.80 -10.56 -25.25
N LYS A 748 15.80 -10.10 -26.51
CA LYS A 748 16.51 -10.78 -27.60
C LYS A 748 17.99 -10.95 -27.30
N ALA A 749 18.68 -9.91 -26.87
CA ALA A 749 20.11 -9.96 -26.57
C ALA A 749 20.45 -10.83 -25.35
N ILE A 750 19.47 -11.07 -24.46
CA ILE A 750 19.63 -11.87 -23.24
C ILE A 750 19.41 -13.36 -23.51
N ILE A 751 18.29 -13.71 -24.17
CA ILE A 751 17.87 -15.10 -24.39
C ILE A 751 18.62 -15.69 -25.59
N ALA A 752 18.73 -14.95 -26.66
CA ALA A 752 19.26 -15.45 -27.92
C ALA A 752 20.37 -14.56 -28.50
N PRO A 753 21.50 -14.39 -27.80
CA PRO A 753 22.72 -13.90 -28.46
C PRO A 753 23.12 -14.85 -29.59
N ASN A 754 22.90 -16.16 -29.40
CA ASN A 754 22.89 -17.20 -30.44
C ASN A 754 21.50 -17.83 -30.52
N TYR A 755 21.31 -19.01 -29.95
CA TYR A 755 20.01 -19.67 -29.78
C TYR A 755 19.65 -19.71 -28.31
N GLY A 756 18.36 -19.57 -27.98
CA GLY A 756 17.89 -19.60 -26.58
C GLY A 756 16.76 -20.57 -26.36
N ALA A 757 16.87 -21.45 -25.37
CA ALA A 757 15.83 -22.39 -24.99
C ALA A 757 14.69 -21.68 -24.23
N LEU A 758 13.46 -22.11 -24.47
CA LEU A 758 12.26 -21.73 -23.75
C LEU A 758 11.71 -22.91 -22.93
N ILE A 759 10.76 -22.67 -22.02
CA ILE A 759 10.27 -23.72 -21.13
C ILE A 759 9.25 -24.65 -21.81
N ASN A 760 8.51 -24.18 -22.80
CA ASN A 760 7.35 -24.88 -23.35
C ASN A 760 7.74 -25.95 -24.37
N PRO A 761 7.04 -27.11 -24.34
CA PRO A 761 7.19 -28.16 -25.36
C PRO A 761 6.39 -27.80 -26.60
N HIS A 762 6.72 -28.45 -27.73
CA HIS A 762 5.85 -28.59 -28.88
C HIS A 762 4.72 -29.57 -28.51
N SER A 763 3.48 -29.30 -28.97
CA SER A 763 2.34 -30.13 -28.56
C SER A 763 2.25 -31.47 -29.26
N ASP A 764 2.77 -31.60 -30.49
CA ASP A 764 2.56 -32.78 -31.35
C ASP A 764 3.83 -33.63 -31.53
N VAL A 765 4.99 -33.15 -31.08
CA VAL A 765 6.27 -33.85 -31.27
C VAL A 765 6.90 -34.13 -29.92
N SER A 766 7.14 -35.40 -29.58
CA SER A 766 7.56 -35.86 -28.24
C SER A 766 8.92 -35.33 -27.76
N TYR A 767 9.75 -34.81 -28.64
CA TYR A 767 11.13 -34.42 -28.41
C TYR A 767 11.43 -32.96 -28.78
N SER A 768 10.48 -32.19 -29.26
CA SER A 768 10.70 -30.79 -29.68
C SER A 768 10.24 -29.80 -28.61
N ILE A 769 11.03 -28.74 -28.45
CA ILE A 769 10.78 -27.62 -27.53
C ILE A 769 10.77 -26.30 -28.31
N TRP A 770 10.08 -25.28 -27.80
CA TRP A 770 10.16 -23.93 -28.32
C TRP A 770 11.50 -23.28 -27.97
N ARG A 771 12.01 -22.48 -28.93
CA ARG A 771 13.29 -21.78 -28.83
C ARG A 771 13.23 -20.44 -29.55
N ILE A 772 14.20 -19.59 -29.29
CA ILE A 772 14.44 -18.35 -30.01
C ILE A 772 15.67 -18.52 -30.90
N ASN A 773 15.52 -18.23 -32.16
CA ASN A 773 16.59 -18.28 -33.15
C ASN A 773 17.59 -17.14 -32.95
N GLN A 774 18.81 -17.31 -33.44
CA GLN A 774 19.83 -16.27 -33.45
C GLN A 774 19.36 -14.95 -34.09
N ASN A 775 18.53 -15.04 -35.13
CA ASN A 775 17.92 -13.89 -35.81
C ASN A 775 16.70 -13.30 -35.07
N GLY A 776 16.24 -13.88 -33.97
CA GLY A 776 15.14 -13.41 -33.13
C GLY A 776 13.77 -14.06 -33.41
N GLY A 777 13.59 -14.84 -34.48
CA GLY A 777 12.36 -15.58 -34.73
C GLY A 777 12.13 -16.66 -33.66
N VAL A 778 10.89 -16.91 -33.29
CA VAL A 778 10.49 -17.98 -32.38
C VAL A 778 10.15 -19.22 -33.18
N GLY A 779 10.77 -20.34 -32.85
CA GLY A 779 10.54 -21.62 -33.53
C GLY A 779 10.68 -22.77 -32.56
N TYR A 780 10.66 -23.98 -33.10
CA TYR A 780 10.92 -25.16 -32.28
C TYR A 780 12.07 -26.01 -32.89
N ASP A 781 12.63 -26.88 -32.05
CA ASP A 781 13.69 -27.80 -32.46
C ASP A 781 13.83 -28.92 -31.42
N VAL A 782 14.72 -29.88 -31.64
CA VAL A 782 14.89 -31.04 -30.77
C VAL A 782 15.50 -30.64 -29.43
N ALA A 783 15.01 -31.21 -28.32
CA ALA A 783 15.43 -30.93 -26.99
C ALA A 783 16.90 -31.27 -26.70
N SER A 784 17.52 -32.18 -27.44
CA SER A 784 18.93 -32.55 -27.30
C SER A 784 19.89 -31.52 -27.90
N THR A 785 19.45 -30.66 -28.78
CA THR A 785 20.31 -29.59 -29.33
C THR A 785 20.78 -28.65 -28.23
N VAL A 786 21.99 -28.11 -28.41
CA VAL A 786 22.64 -27.21 -27.44
C VAL A 786 22.09 -25.81 -27.59
N TYR A 787 21.46 -25.29 -26.54
CA TYR A 787 20.88 -23.97 -26.49
C TYR A 787 21.47 -23.14 -25.35
N GLY A 788 21.49 -21.84 -25.54
CA GLY A 788 21.73 -20.90 -24.46
C GLY A 788 20.62 -20.99 -23.39
N ILE A 789 21.03 -21.12 -22.16
CA ILE A 789 20.14 -21.26 -21.01
C ILE A 789 20.12 -19.99 -20.21
N THR A 790 18.95 -19.37 -20.08
CA THR A 790 18.73 -18.13 -19.30
C THR A 790 17.70 -18.39 -18.20
N PRO A 791 18.14 -18.53 -16.93
CA PRO A 791 17.24 -18.80 -15.82
C PRO A 791 16.18 -17.69 -15.62
N VAL A 792 14.95 -18.13 -15.33
CA VAL A 792 13.82 -17.29 -14.95
C VAL A 792 13.32 -17.73 -13.59
N ILE A 793 13.03 -16.76 -12.73
CA ILE A 793 12.54 -16.97 -11.37
C ILE A 793 11.36 -16.04 -11.08
N TYR A 794 10.67 -16.34 -10.00
CA TYR A 794 9.66 -15.46 -9.44
C TYR A 794 10.04 -15.06 -8.03
N LEU A 795 9.86 -13.78 -7.72
CA LEU A 795 10.04 -13.23 -6.38
C LEU A 795 8.71 -12.98 -5.70
N ASP A 796 8.70 -13.01 -4.36
CA ASP A 796 7.56 -12.54 -3.58
C ASP A 796 7.26 -11.07 -3.95
N PRO A 797 6.02 -10.73 -4.32
CA PRO A 797 5.65 -9.37 -4.68
C PRO A 797 5.85 -8.36 -3.55
N LYS A 798 5.91 -8.83 -2.31
CA LYS A 798 6.09 -8.01 -1.10
C LYS A 798 7.55 -7.65 -0.82
N LEU A 799 8.51 -8.11 -1.61
CA LEU A 799 9.93 -7.74 -1.43
C LEU A 799 10.12 -6.23 -1.53
N VAL A 800 10.72 -5.66 -0.49
CA VAL A 800 10.90 -4.21 -0.34
C VAL A 800 12.09 -3.74 -1.17
N ILE A 801 11.90 -2.63 -1.88
CA ILE A 801 12.98 -1.93 -2.57
C ILE A 801 13.72 -1.05 -1.55
N LYS A 802 15.01 -1.31 -1.36
CA LYS A 802 15.90 -0.50 -0.54
C LYS A 802 16.27 0.81 -1.26
N SER A 803 16.62 0.71 -2.55
CA SER A 803 17.04 1.85 -3.38
C SER A 803 17.05 1.47 -4.86
N GLY A 804 17.43 2.40 -5.72
CA GLY A 804 17.56 2.20 -7.16
C GLY A 804 16.35 2.70 -7.95
N THR A 805 16.56 2.95 -9.24
CA THR A 805 15.55 3.46 -10.18
C THR A 805 15.19 2.48 -11.28
N GLY A 806 15.83 1.29 -11.29
CA GLY A 806 15.66 0.28 -12.32
C GLY A 806 16.48 0.53 -13.59
N THR A 807 17.28 1.59 -13.65
CA THR A 807 18.19 1.83 -14.78
C THR A 807 19.42 0.91 -14.72
N SER A 808 20.15 0.76 -15.80
CA SER A 808 21.40 -0.05 -15.84
C SER A 808 22.48 0.49 -14.90
N SER A 809 22.51 1.80 -14.68
CA SER A 809 23.46 2.47 -13.74
C SER A 809 22.95 2.47 -12.29
N SER A 810 21.64 2.34 -12.08
CA SER A 810 20.98 2.34 -10.76
C SER A 810 19.93 1.24 -10.68
N PRO A 811 20.33 -0.05 -10.73
CA PRO A 811 19.41 -1.17 -10.59
C PRO A 811 18.65 -1.12 -9.27
N TYR A 812 17.43 -1.66 -9.21
CA TYR A 812 16.73 -1.84 -7.94
C TYR A 812 17.56 -2.69 -6.99
N GLN A 813 17.64 -2.28 -5.73
CA GLN A 813 18.25 -3.03 -4.63
C GLN A 813 17.13 -3.50 -3.69
N LEU A 814 17.25 -4.71 -3.18
CA LEU A 814 16.28 -5.31 -2.28
C LEU A 814 16.67 -5.11 -0.81
N SER A 815 15.68 -4.85 0.04
CA SER A 815 15.83 -4.96 1.48
C SER A 815 15.54 -6.42 1.88
N VAL A 816 16.55 -7.10 2.42
CA VAL A 816 16.49 -8.52 2.77
C VAL A 816 16.89 -8.71 4.22
#